data_ad0f958f4043a3855337506500a803b6
#
_entry.id   ad0f958f4043a3855337506500a803b6
#
_cell.length_a   1.000
_cell.length_b   1.000
_cell.length_c   1.000
_cell.angle_alpha   90.00
_cell.angle_beta   90.00
_cell.angle_gamma   90.00
#
_symmetry.space_group_name_H-M   'P 1'
#
loop_
_entity.id
_entity.type
_entity.pdbx_description
1 polymer ?
#
loop_
_entity_poly.entity_id
_entity_poly.type
_entity_poly.pdbx_seq_one_letter_code
_entity_poly.pdbx_strand_id
1 'polypeptide(L)'
;MKSSAQVVVIGGGVVGASVLYHLTKAGWTDVVLVERRELTSGSTWHAAGGMHTLNGDPNVSKLQQYTIELYQEIEAASGQSCSIHLPGGLMLADTRERLDWLRMAQARGRYLGMDLEIITPAEAKAVFPLMEDQYFVGALFDPVEGHVDPTGVTNAYAICARNAGAEVYRHTMVTDLRQRADGTWDVVTAKGEIHAEHIVNAGGLWAREIGRMIGLELPVLAMEHMYMVTEPMAEVKEHNEATGRELPMALDFAGEIYIRQEQGGMLLGTYEQACVPWSTNDTPWDFEMQLLPPDLDRIAPSLEVAFRHYPAMETAGIRSVVNGPFTFSPDGNPLVGPVRGIRNCWVACAVMAGLSQGGGVGLALATWMTEGDPGLDIWGMDVARYGDYATLAYTNAKVRENYSRRFRITFPNEELPAARPLHMTPVHDRLDRHNAVWGASFGLEHALWFQRPGLPPFEDVTFRRSNAFPLVAEECQAVRERVGLTETSNFAKYRVSGPGAAGWLQGLFTNRLPKVGRIVLTPMLNPQGRIVGEFSVARIGDDDFYLFGSQAAETHHSRWFLDHLPADGSVDFRVLALSLVGLSVAGPHARDVLQTLTRTSLATADFPFMAFRRVDVGMIPAWVGRMTYSGDLGYELWVAPEEQQALFDALWAAGEPYGMRLFGFRALMSLRMEKSFGTWFREYRPIYTPLEAGMDRYLKLDHDFIGREALEAEMARGPERRLVTLVVEPHAGEPADVIGDEPIWHDGQVVGWVTSGAYAHHSGLSLALGYVPAALSEPGTNGFEVEIIGHRCPAHLQPEPAFDPEGLRMRT
;
A
#
# COMPACT_ATOMS: atom_id res chain seq x y z
N MET A 1 30.56 9.02 24.95
CA MET A 1 29.85 8.78 23.68
C MET A 1 30.84 8.24 22.67
N LYS A 2 30.49 7.18 21.93
CA LYS A 2 31.34 6.65 20.85
C LYS A 2 31.55 7.70 19.77
N SER A 3 32.70 7.65 19.10
CA SER A 3 32.99 8.48 17.91
C SER A 3 32.62 7.80 16.59
N SER A 4 32.29 6.51 16.62
CA SER A 4 31.82 5.74 15.46
C SER A 4 30.86 4.65 15.85
N ALA A 5 29.96 4.27 14.93
CA ALA A 5 29.03 3.16 15.04
C ALA A 5 28.67 2.62 13.66
N GLN A 6 28.25 1.39 13.56
CA GLN A 6 27.69 0.85 12.33
C GLN A 6 26.35 1.53 12.00
N VAL A 7 25.46 1.67 13.01
CA VAL A 7 24.17 2.33 12.82
C VAL A 7 23.93 3.36 13.91
N VAL A 8 23.44 4.54 13.53
CA VAL A 8 22.88 5.52 14.45
C VAL A 8 21.37 5.62 14.24
N VAL A 9 20.60 5.19 15.27
CA VAL A 9 19.14 5.36 15.31
C VAL A 9 18.81 6.68 15.98
N ILE A 10 18.08 7.57 15.30
CA ILE A 10 17.73 8.92 15.75
C ILE A 10 16.29 8.92 16.25
N GLY A 11 16.12 9.02 17.58
CA GLY A 11 14.82 9.05 18.27
C GLY A 11 14.61 7.87 19.21
N GLY A 12 14.26 8.16 20.47
CA GLY A 12 14.07 7.21 21.57
C GLY A 12 12.60 6.93 21.92
N GLY A 13 11.70 7.03 20.96
CA GLY A 13 10.33 6.54 21.09
C GLY A 13 10.24 5.02 20.91
N VAL A 14 9.03 4.46 21.00
CA VAL A 14 8.79 3.01 20.89
C VAL A 14 9.34 2.42 19.60
N VAL A 15 9.25 3.16 18.49
CA VAL A 15 9.73 2.70 17.17
C VAL A 15 11.26 2.66 17.12
N GLY A 16 11.95 3.73 17.53
CA GLY A 16 13.42 3.75 17.55
C GLY A 16 14.02 2.73 18.50
N ALA A 17 13.41 2.55 19.68
CA ALA A 17 13.81 1.49 20.62
C ALA A 17 13.59 0.08 20.05
N SER A 18 12.50 -0.14 19.31
CA SER A 18 12.22 -1.38 18.61
C SER A 18 13.24 -1.66 17.51
N VAL A 19 13.56 -0.65 16.67
CA VAL A 19 14.60 -0.78 15.63
C VAL A 19 15.94 -1.17 16.26
N LEU A 20 16.35 -0.48 17.34
CA LEU A 20 17.58 -0.78 18.07
C LEU A 20 17.59 -2.24 18.56
N TYR A 21 16.48 -2.70 19.16
CA TYR A 21 16.32 -4.08 19.62
C TYR A 21 16.47 -5.09 18.49
N HIS A 22 15.76 -4.87 17.39
CA HIS A 22 15.77 -5.83 16.28
C HIS A 22 17.11 -5.88 15.54
N LEU A 23 17.83 -4.76 15.43
CA LEU A 23 19.19 -4.75 14.89
C LEU A 23 20.12 -5.60 15.75
N THR A 24 20.05 -5.49 17.08
CA THR A 24 20.86 -6.33 17.98
C THR A 24 20.43 -7.79 17.93
N LYS A 25 19.15 -8.07 17.84
CA LYS A 25 18.59 -9.44 17.68
C LYS A 25 19.07 -10.07 16.37
N ALA A 26 19.24 -9.27 15.29
CA ALA A 26 19.80 -9.69 14.00
C ALA A 26 21.34 -9.79 14.00
N GLY A 27 22.03 -9.52 15.13
CA GLY A 27 23.47 -9.64 15.26
C GLY A 27 24.29 -8.36 15.02
N TRP A 28 23.64 -7.24 14.67
CA TRP A 28 24.31 -5.96 14.56
C TRP A 28 24.39 -5.28 15.92
N THR A 29 25.52 -5.38 16.61
CA THR A 29 25.67 -4.92 17.98
C THR A 29 26.37 -3.57 18.13
N ASP A 30 27.09 -3.12 17.09
CA ASP A 30 27.71 -1.79 17.05
C ASP A 30 26.67 -0.73 16.63
N VAL A 31 25.60 -0.62 17.40
CA VAL A 31 24.47 0.27 17.15
C VAL A 31 24.29 1.26 18.30
N VAL A 32 23.94 2.50 17.95
CA VAL A 32 23.76 3.61 18.88
C VAL A 32 22.37 4.22 18.66
N LEU A 33 21.63 4.44 19.73
CA LEU A 33 20.45 5.27 19.70
C LEU A 33 20.76 6.62 20.36
N VAL A 34 20.43 7.70 19.65
CA VAL A 34 20.51 9.07 20.17
C VAL A 34 19.11 9.63 20.39
N GLU A 35 18.85 10.11 21.59
CA GLU A 35 17.59 10.74 21.97
C GLU A 35 17.88 12.14 22.55
N ARG A 36 17.15 13.13 22.07
CA ARG A 36 17.35 14.53 22.46
C ARG A 36 17.01 14.81 23.93
N ARG A 37 16.11 14.01 24.51
CA ARG A 37 15.66 14.10 25.89
C ARG A 37 15.65 12.74 26.59
N GLU A 38 14.61 12.40 27.32
CA GLU A 38 14.37 11.06 27.87
C GLU A 38 13.75 10.14 26.81
N LEU A 39 13.89 8.83 26.98
CA LEU A 39 13.11 7.88 26.18
C LEU A 39 11.64 8.18 26.31
N THR A 40 10.87 7.95 25.26
CA THR A 40 9.42 8.19 25.16
C THR A 40 8.97 9.65 25.09
N SER A 41 9.85 10.63 25.26
CA SER A 41 9.48 12.06 25.44
C SER A 41 8.72 12.73 24.28
N GLY A 42 8.60 12.07 23.14
CA GLY A 42 7.73 12.49 22.02
C GLY A 42 6.27 12.10 22.23
N SER A 43 5.67 11.39 21.26
CA SER A 43 4.26 10.93 21.34
C SER A 43 4.07 9.68 22.22
N THR A 44 5.10 8.90 22.45
CA THR A 44 4.98 7.59 23.10
C THR A 44 4.45 7.66 24.52
N TRP A 45 4.90 8.60 25.35
CA TRP A 45 4.56 8.66 26.77
C TRP A 45 3.08 8.95 27.06
N HIS A 46 2.40 9.63 26.15
CA HIS A 46 0.98 9.96 26.29
C HIS A 46 0.06 9.11 25.40
N ALA A 47 0.58 8.04 24.79
CA ALA A 47 -0.24 7.14 23.99
C ALA A 47 -1.27 6.39 24.84
N ALA A 48 -2.46 6.14 24.29
CA ALA A 48 -3.52 5.40 24.94
C ALA A 48 -3.18 3.91 25.21
N GLY A 49 -2.11 3.41 24.62
CA GLY A 49 -1.57 2.06 24.85
C GLY A 49 -2.33 0.92 24.19
N GLY A 50 -3.41 1.19 23.45
CA GLY A 50 -4.21 0.16 22.79
C GLY A 50 -3.42 -0.62 21.71
N MET A 51 -3.73 -1.91 21.61
CA MET A 51 -3.14 -2.85 20.66
C MET A 51 -4.24 -3.52 19.84
N HIS A 52 -4.13 -3.41 18.52
CA HIS A 52 -5.05 -4.00 17.56
C HIS A 52 -4.31 -4.93 16.61
N THR A 53 -4.89 -6.07 16.26
CA THR A 53 -4.31 -7.02 15.31
C THR A 53 -4.67 -6.69 13.86
N LEU A 54 -5.89 -6.18 13.64
CA LEU A 54 -6.41 -5.90 12.30
C LEU A 54 -5.95 -4.56 11.73
N ASN A 55 -5.67 -4.57 10.43
CA ASN A 55 -5.40 -3.40 9.61
C ASN A 55 -6.08 -3.56 8.23
N GLY A 56 -6.26 -2.46 7.51
CA GLY A 56 -6.72 -2.49 6.12
C GLY A 56 -5.77 -3.23 5.18
N ASP A 57 -4.46 -3.19 5.45
CA ASP A 57 -3.44 -3.97 4.74
C ASP A 57 -3.16 -5.28 5.52
N PRO A 58 -3.30 -6.46 4.89
CA PRO A 58 -3.08 -7.74 5.56
C PRO A 58 -1.64 -7.97 6.02
N ASN A 59 -0.66 -7.35 5.37
CA ASN A 59 0.74 -7.48 5.76
C ASN A 59 1.06 -6.62 6.98
N VAL A 60 0.45 -5.43 7.08
CA VAL A 60 0.50 -4.62 8.30
C VAL A 60 -0.17 -5.37 9.46
N SER A 61 -1.27 -6.09 9.23
CA SER A 61 -1.91 -6.94 10.24
C SER A 61 -0.95 -8.01 10.78
N LYS A 62 -0.18 -8.69 9.93
CA LYS A 62 0.85 -9.66 10.36
C LYS A 62 1.87 -9.02 11.31
N LEU A 63 2.33 -7.83 10.98
CA LEU A 63 3.30 -7.11 11.80
C LEU A 63 2.70 -6.62 13.12
N GLN A 64 1.41 -6.31 13.14
CA GLN A 64 0.68 -5.99 14.38
C GLN A 64 0.56 -7.22 15.29
N GLN A 65 0.19 -8.37 14.74
CA GLN A 65 0.15 -9.62 15.49
C GLN A 65 1.53 -9.96 16.09
N TYR A 66 2.57 -9.91 15.27
CA TYR A 66 3.95 -10.08 15.75
C TYR A 66 4.30 -9.11 16.89
N THR A 67 3.88 -7.86 16.79
CA THR A 67 4.18 -6.83 17.81
C THR A 67 3.56 -7.20 19.16
N ILE A 68 2.30 -7.66 19.16
CA ILE A 68 1.59 -8.04 20.39
C ILE A 68 2.25 -9.26 21.07
N GLU A 69 2.58 -10.27 20.27
CA GLU A 69 3.26 -11.48 20.74
C GLU A 69 4.65 -11.16 21.34
N LEU A 70 5.38 -10.23 20.70
CA LEU A 70 6.73 -9.83 21.12
C LEU A 70 6.77 -9.20 22.51
N TYR A 71 5.71 -8.58 22.99
CA TYR A 71 5.73 -7.89 24.28
C TYR A 71 5.97 -8.83 25.47
N GLN A 72 5.45 -10.05 25.42
CA GLN A 72 5.76 -11.06 26.44
C GLN A 72 7.24 -11.46 26.42
N GLU A 73 7.84 -11.59 25.20
CA GLU A 73 9.25 -11.93 25.04
C GLU A 73 10.15 -10.84 25.66
N ILE A 74 9.91 -9.57 25.30
CA ILE A 74 10.77 -8.48 25.78
C ILE A 74 10.57 -8.17 27.27
N GLU A 75 9.36 -8.35 27.81
CA GLU A 75 9.11 -8.25 29.24
C GLU A 75 9.95 -9.29 30.01
N ALA A 76 9.88 -10.55 29.59
CA ALA A 76 10.64 -11.62 30.20
C ALA A 76 12.16 -11.44 30.07
N ALA A 77 12.64 -11.01 28.90
CA ALA A 77 14.07 -10.84 28.63
C ALA A 77 14.68 -9.61 29.33
N SER A 78 13.91 -8.54 29.48
CA SER A 78 14.39 -7.29 30.10
C SER A 78 14.19 -7.25 31.62
N GLY A 79 13.20 -7.99 32.15
CA GLY A 79 12.69 -7.84 33.51
C GLY A 79 11.92 -6.54 33.75
N GLN A 80 11.65 -5.73 32.71
CA GLN A 80 10.86 -4.51 32.75
C GLN A 80 9.41 -4.84 32.45
N SER A 81 8.49 -4.53 33.36
CA SER A 81 7.07 -4.73 33.09
C SER A 81 6.60 -3.86 31.93
N CYS A 82 5.88 -4.47 31.00
CA CYS A 82 5.15 -3.82 29.91
C CYS A 82 3.68 -3.58 30.27
N SER A 83 3.22 -4.03 31.43
CA SER A 83 1.81 -3.99 31.84
C SER A 83 0.89 -4.51 30.74
N ILE A 84 1.08 -5.78 30.39
CA ILE A 84 0.34 -6.41 29.30
C ILE A 84 -1.04 -6.82 29.79
N HIS A 85 -2.09 -6.28 29.18
CA HIS A 85 -3.48 -6.61 29.41
C HIS A 85 -4.13 -7.07 28.11
N LEU A 86 -4.65 -8.30 28.07
CA LEU A 86 -5.26 -8.93 26.89
C LEU A 86 -6.71 -9.33 27.16
N PRO A 87 -7.62 -8.38 27.42
CA PRO A 87 -9.03 -8.68 27.67
C PRO A 87 -9.81 -9.01 26.39
N GLY A 88 -9.21 -8.85 25.21
CA GLY A 88 -9.85 -8.92 23.91
C GLY A 88 -10.31 -7.55 23.40
N GLY A 89 -10.85 -7.54 22.17
CA GLY A 89 -11.35 -6.35 21.50
C GLY A 89 -12.65 -6.61 20.75
N LEU A 90 -13.51 -5.59 20.71
CA LEU A 90 -14.76 -5.57 19.96
C LEU A 90 -14.69 -4.49 18.87
N MET A 91 -15.12 -4.81 17.68
CA MET A 91 -15.43 -3.85 16.62
C MET A 91 -16.94 -3.89 16.37
N LEU A 92 -17.65 -2.79 16.71
CA LEU A 92 -19.11 -2.74 16.74
C LEU A 92 -19.67 -2.27 15.39
N ALA A 93 -20.62 -2.98 14.84
CA ALA A 93 -21.32 -2.63 13.60
C ALA A 93 -22.70 -2.06 13.90
N ASP A 94 -22.93 -0.81 13.52
CA ASP A 94 -24.21 -0.09 13.62
C ASP A 94 -25.06 -0.26 12.37
N THR A 95 -24.46 -0.61 11.23
CA THR A 95 -25.12 -0.77 9.94
C THR A 95 -24.79 -2.11 9.29
N ARG A 96 -25.60 -2.51 8.29
CA ARG A 96 -25.34 -3.70 7.49
C ARG A 96 -24.01 -3.60 6.74
N GLU A 97 -23.71 -2.45 6.16
CA GLU A 97 -22.47 -2.20 5.44
C GLU A 97 -21.26 -2.34 6.35
N ARG A 98 -21.35 -1.87 7.59
CA ARG A 98 -20.30 -2.06 8.59
C ARG A 98 -20.14 -3.53 8.95
N LEU A 99 -21.23 -4.27 9.11
CA LEU A 99 -21.18 -5.71 9.37
C LEU A 99 -20.57 -6.47 8.19
N ASP A 100 -20.90 -6.10 6.95
CA ASP A 100 -20.28 -6.67 5.75
C ASP A 100 -18.78 -6.39 5.72
N TRP A 101 -18.34 -5.17 6.09
CA TRP A 101 -16.94 -4.84 6.23
C TRP A 101 -16.24 -5.70 7.30
N LEU A 102 -16.87 -5.92 8.46
CA LEU A 102 -16.34 -6.80 9.51
C LEU A 102 -16.24 -8.27 9.05
N ARG A 103 -17.19 -8.77 8.24
CA ARG A 103 -17.10 -10.10 7.64
C ARG A 103 -15.91 -10.22 6.68
N MET A 104 -15.64 -9.17 5.88
CA MET A 104 -14.46 -9.12 5.03
C MET A 104 -13.17 -9.10 5.87
N ALA A 105 -13.15 -8.37 6.98
CA ALA A 105 -12.02 -8.36 7.92
C ALA A 105 -11.80 -9.74 8.56
N GLN A 106 -12.88 -10.42 8.98
CA GLN A 106 -12.82 -11.80 9.48
C GLN A 106 -12.27 -12.78 8.43
N ALA A 107 -12.76 -12.68 7.19
CA ALA A 107 -12.28 -13.51 6.08
C ALA A 107 -10.76 -13.33 5.86
N ARG A 108 -10.29 -12.09 5.88
CA ARG A 108 -8.87 -11.74 5.82
C ARG A 108 -8.09 -12.31 7.01
N GLY A 109 -8.65 -12.20 8.21
CA GLY A 109 -8.09 -12.77 9.44
C GLY A 109 -7.88 -14.28 9.34
N ARG A 110 -8.78 -15.02 8.71
CA ARG A 110 -8.63 -16.47 8.49
C ARG A 110 -7.40 -16.81 7.64
N TYR A 111 -7.13 -16.04 6.60
CA TYR A 111 -5.90 -16.19 5.82
C TYR A 111 -4.64 -15.89 6.66
N LEU A 112 -4.73 -14.97 7.62
CA LEU A 112 -3.64 -14.58 8.50
C LEU A 112 -3.49 -15.49 9.73
N GLY A 113 -4.39 -16.48 9.90
CA GLY A 113 -4.38 -17.38 11.05
C GLY A 113 -4.93 -16.76 12.34
N MET A 114 -5.72 -15.68 12.23
CA MET A 114 -6.35 -15.01 13.37
C MET A 114 -7.66 -15.70 13.75
N ASP A 115 -7.94 -15.80 15.05
CA ASP A 115 -9.17 -16.35 15.61
C ASP A 115 -10.19 -15.23 15.87
N LEU A 116 -10.87 -14.81 14.79
CA LEU A 116 -11.82 -13.71 14.81
C LEU A 116 -13.26 -14.23 14.71
N GLU A 117 -14.16 -13.74 15.55
CA GLU A 117 -15.56 -14.16 15.57
C GLU A 117 -16.50 -12.98 15.24
N ILE A 118 -17.48 -13.22 14.35
CA ILE A 118 -18.65 -12.35 14.22
C ILE A 118 -19.68 -12.81 15.24
N ILE A 119 -20.04 -11.91 16.13
CA ILE A 119 -20.99 -12.18 17.25
C ILE A 119 -22.22 -11.26 17.16
N THR A 120 -23.30 -11.69 17.79
CA THR A 120 -24.52 -10.90 17.89
C THR A 120 -24.37 -9.73 18.87
N PRO A 121 -25.23 -8.69 18.77
CA PRO A 121 -25.22 -7.59 19.76
C PRO A 121 -25.40 -8.05 21.21
N ALA A 122 -26.24 -9.08 21.44
CA ALA A 122 -26.47 -9.64 22.76
C ALA A 122 -25.23 -10.35 23.33
N GLU A 123 -24.47 -11.08 22.48
CA GLU A 123 -23.19 -11.68 22.87
C GLU A 123 -22.14 -10.60 23.13
N ALA A 124 -22.08 -9.55 22.32
CA ALA A 124 -21.21 -8.41 22.53
C ALA A 124 -21.51 -7.72 23.87
N LYS A 125 -22.79 -7.50 24.20
CA LYS A 125 -23.21 -6.95 25.49
C LYS A 125 -22.86 -7.86 26.67
N ALA A 126 -22.88 -9.15 26.49
CA ALA A 126 -22.50 -10.11 27.53
C ALA A 126 -21.01 -9.99 27.92
N VAL A 127 -20.12 -9.66 26.96
CA VAL A 127 -18.69 -9.44 27.25
C VAL A 127 -18.34 -7.98 27.57
N PHE A 128 -19.16 -7.02 27.12
CA PHE A 128 -19.02 -5.60 27.39
C PHE A 128 -20.35 -4.99 27.90
N PRO A 129 -20.74 -5.25 29.16
CA PRO A 129 -22.06 -4.92 29.69
C PRO A 129 -22.37 -3.42 29.80
N LEU A 130 -21.39 -2.54 29.65
CA LEU A 130 -21.61 -1.09 29.62
C LEU A 130 -22.33 -0.62 28.35
N MET A 131 -22.34 -1.41 27.27
CA MET A 131 -22.94 -1.03 25.99
C MET A 131 -24.46 -1.28 25.94
N GLU A 132 -25.17 -0.47 25.15
CA GLU A 132 -26.56 -0.70 24.79
C GLU A 132 -26.64 -1.41 23.43
N ASP A 133 -27.05 -2.68 23.41
CA ASP A 133 -27.05 -3.57 22.24
C ASP A 133 -28.04 -3.17 21.14
N GLN A 134 -29.07 -2.40 21.44
CA GLN A 134 -30.08 -1.92 20.50
C GLN A 134 -29.52 -1.00 19.38
N TYR A 135 -28.34 -0.45 19.53
CA TYR A 135 -27.72 0.43 18.54
C TYR A 135 -26.86 -0.32 17.51
N PHE A 136 -26.70 -1.61 17.66
CA PHE A 136 -25.79 -2.41 16.84
C PHE A 136 -26.52 -3.58 16.17
N VAL A 137 -25.97 -4.00 15.02
CA VAL A 137 -26.46 -5.15 14.23
C VAL A 137 -25.55 -6.37 14.33
N GLY A 138 -24.37 -6.20 14.92
CA GLY A 138 -23.38 -7.25 15.16
C GLY A 138 -22.06 -6.66 15.61
N ALA A 139 -21.11 -7.53 15.90
CA ALA A 139 -19.73 -7.14 16.25
C ALA A 139 -18.74 -8.18 15.75
N LEU A 140 -17.47 -7.78 15.62
CA LEU A 140 -16.35 -8.69 15.48
C LEU A 140 -15.60 -8.71 16.81
N PHE A 141 -15.33 -9.89 17.35
CA PHE A 141 -14.54 -10.11 18.56
C PHE A 141 -13.17 -10.68 18.21
N ASP A 142 -12.11 -10.07 18.78
CA ASP A 142 -10.73 -10.52 18.70
C ASP A 142 -10.21 -10.83 20.12
N PRO A 143 -9.90 -12.09 20.45
CA PRO A 143 -9.45 -12.45 21.79
C PRO A 143 -8.04 -12.00 22.15
N VAL A 144 -7.23 -11.54 21.17
CA VAL A 144 -5.80 -11.21 21.35
C VAL A 144 -5.58 -9.72 21.57
N GLU A 145 -6.56 -8.88 21.28
CA GLU A 145 -6.45 -7.43 21.46
C GLU A 145 -6.36 -7.01 22.92
N GLY A 146 -5.78 -5.84 23.16
CA GLY A 146 -5.63 -5.35 24.53
C GLY A 146 -4.85 -4.05 24.62
N HIS A 147 -4.11 -3.86 25.70
CA HIS A 147 -3.31 -2.66 25.92
C HIS A 147 -2.06 -2.92 26.75
N VAL A 148 -1.10 -2.01 26.65
CA VAL A 148 0.20 -2.04 27.35
C VAL A 148 0.56 -0.67 27.91
N ASP A 149 1.55 -0.63 28.80
CA ASP A 149 2.22 0.62 29.18
C ASP A 149 3.24 1.02 28.10
N PRO A 150 3.02 2.15 27.39
CA PRO A 150 3.92 2.60 26.34
C PRO A 150 5.36 2.85 26.81
N THR A 151 5.52 3.34 28.03
CA THR A 151 6.83 3.63 28.62
C THR A 151 7.55 2.33 29.03
N GLY A 152 6.83 1.40 29.61
CA GLY A 152 7.35 0.08 29.95
C GLY A 152 7.86 -0.68 28.74
N VAL A 153 7.07 -0.75 27.67
CA VAL A 153 7.45 -1.37 26.39
C VAL A 153 8.71 -0.74 25.81
N THR A 154 8.77 0.57 25.74
CA THR A 154 9.93 1.28 25.17
C THR A 154 11.21 1.01 25.97
N ASN A 155 11.13 1.04 27.29
CA ASN A 155 12.25 0.73 28.17
C ASN A 155 12.65 -0.76 28.06
N ALA A 156 11.70 -1.69 27.93
CA ALA A 156 11.99 -3.11 27.73
C ALA A 156 12.82 -3.35 26.45
N TYR A 157 12.42 -2.77 25.32
CA TYR A 157 13.24 -2.79 24.10
C TYR A 157 14.65 -2.24 24.33
N ALA A 158 14.77 -1.06 24.92
CA ALA A 158 16.05 -0.41 25.16
C ALA A 158 16.96 -1.22 26.11
N ILE A 159 16.40 -1.86 27.13
CA ILE A 159 17.16 -2.72 28.05
C ILE A 159 17.64 -3.98 27.32
N CYS A 160 16.78 -4.66 26.55
CA CYS A 160 17.16 -5.82 25.77
C CYS A 160 18.31 -5.48 24.79
N ALA A 161 18.18 -4.37 24.05
CA ALA A 161 19.21 -3.93 23.10
C ALA A 161 20.54 -3.61 23.80
N ARG A 162 20.52 -2.93 24.95
CA ARG A 162 21.72 -2.62 25.74
C ARG A 162 22.40 -3.87 26.29
N ASN A 163 21.60 -4.84 26.76
CA ASN A 163 22.12 -6.13 27.21
C ASN A 163 22.83 -6.90 26.07
N ALA A 164 22.42 -6.67 24.83
CA ALA A 164 23.05 -7.22 23.61
C ALA A 164 24.21 -6.36 23.06
N GLY A 165 24.57 -5.25 23.69
CA GLY A 165 25.73 -4.41 23.34
C GLY A 165 25.44 -3.05 22.72
N ALA A 166 24.19 -2.72 22.44
CA ALA A 166 23.82 -1.39 21.94
C ALA A 166 24.07 -0.30 22.99
N GLU A 167 24.30 0.92 22.52
CA GLU A 167 24.42 2.10 23.37
C GLU A 167 23.25 3.06 23.20
N VAL A 168 22.75 3.63 24.30
CA VAL A 168 21.66 4.60 24.28
C VAL A 168 22.13 5.90 24.91
N TYR A 169 22.14 6.99 24.14
CA TYR A 169 22.53 8.30 24.56
C TYR A 169 21.34 9.24 24.65
N ARG A 170 20.86 9.43 25.87
CA ARG A 170 19.82 10.42 26.18
C ARG A 170 20.40 11.81 26.27
N HIS A 171 19.56 12.84 26.17
CA HIS A 171 19.96 14.26 26.15
C HIS A 171 21.03 14.55 25.10
N THR A 172 20.90 13.91 23.93
CA THR A 172 21.88 13.98 22.82
C THR A 172 21.12 14.31 21.53
N MET A 173 20.86 15.60 21.38
CA MET A 173 20.14 16.12 20.20
C MET A 173 21.02 16.08 18.98
N VAL A 174 20.52 15.52 17.88
CA VAL A 174 21.13 15.64 16.54
C VAL A 174 20.86 17.05 16.01
N THR A 175 21.92 17.74 15.60
CA THR A 175 21.85 19.12 15.12
C THR A 175 22.16 19.25 13.64
N ASP A 176 22.84 18.25 13.04
CA ASP A 176 23.17 18.23 11.63
C ASP A 176 23.48 16.79 11.18
N LEU A 177 23.25 16.50 9.89
CA LEU A 177 23.56 15.22 9.25
C LEU A 177 24.32 15.50 7.96
N ARG A 178 25.52 14.93 7.83
CA ARG A 178 26.39 15.14 6.66
C ARG A 178 26.76 13.82 6.03
N GLN A 179 26.34 13.62 4.78
CA GLN A 179 26.74 12.44 4.02
C GLN A 179 28.13 12.65 3.44
N ARG A 180 29.01 11.67 3.58
CA ARG A 180 30.34 11.63 2.97
C ARG A 180 30.28 11.05 1.56
N ALA A 181 31.33 11.24 0.78
CA ALA A 181 31.43 10.78 -0.60
C ALA A 181 31.37 9.25 -0.74
N ASP A 182 31.74 8.50 0.29
CA ASP A 182 31.67 7.04 0.37
C ASP A 182 30.27 6.52 0.75
N GLY A 183 29.32 7.42 1.06
CA GLY A 183 27.97 7.10 1.48
C GLY A 183 27.78 6.91 2.98
N THR A 184 28.85 7.05 3.79
CA THR A 184 28.76 7.07 5.25
C THR A 184 28.31 8.44 5.77
N TRP A 185 28.10 8.57 7.08
CA TRP A 185 27.47 9.73 7.69
C TRP A 185 28.28 10.28 8.85
N ASP A 186 28.35 11.59 8.97
CA ASP A 186 28.72 12.28 10.20
C ASP A 186 27.43 12.79 10.87
N VAL A 187 27.07 12.16 11.98
CA VAL A 187 25.93 12.53 12.82
C VAL A 187 26.41 13.53 13.86
N VAL A 188 26.15 14.82 13.64
CA VAL A 188 26.54 15.90 14.54
C VAL A 188 25.51 16.05 15.65
N THR A 189 26.00 16.01 16.89
CA THR A 189 25.11 16.15 18.05
C THR A 189 25.59 17.28 18.97
N ALA A 190 24.76 17.72 19.90
CA ALA A 190 25.12 18.70 20.93
C ALA A 190 26.30 18.26 21.84
N LYS A 191 26.65 16.96 21.83
CA LYS A 191 27.73 16.37 22.66
C LYS A 191 28.94 15.88 21.88
N GLY A 192 28.99 16.10 20.57
CA GLY A 192 30.03 15.65 19.68
C GLY A 192 29.49 14.97 18.44
N GLU A 193 30.37 14.38 17.65
CA GLU A 193 30.06 13.79 16.36
C GLU A 193 30.22 12.26 16.40
N ILE A 194 29.38 11.54 15.72
CA ILE A 194 29.42 10.08 15.54
C ILE A 194 29.54 9.81 14.04
N HIS A 195 30.60 9.13 13.65
CA HIS A 195 30.72 8.60 12.30
C HIS A 195 29.94 7.30 12.19
N ALA A 196 28.98 7.19 11.23
CA ALA A 196 28.07 6.05 11.08
C ALA A 196 28.08 5.50 9.64
N GLU A 197 28.01 4.17 9.51
CA GLU A 197 27.77 3.57 8.18
C GLU A 197 26.34 3.86 7.73
N HIS A 198 25.37 3.70 8.63
CA HIS A 198 23.96 3.90 8.38
C HIS A 198 23.33 4.86 9.39
N ILE A 199 22.31 5.59 8.96
CA ILE A 199 21.41 6.34 9.84
C ILE A 199 19.98 5.85 9.69
N VAL A 200 19.24 5.85 10.81
CA VAL A 200 17.80 5.57 10.83
C VAL A 200 17.06 6.77 11.42
N ASN A 201 16.19 7.39 10.64
CA ASN A 201 15.30 8.42 11.13
C ASN A 201 14.03 7.78 11.75
N ALA A 202 14.03 7.69 13.08
CA ALA A 202 12.88 7.29 13.89
C ALA A 202 12.38 8.46 14.77
N GLY A 203 12.51 9.68 14.27
CA GLY A 203 12.31 10.94 15.00
C GLY A 203 10.87 11.30 15.36
N GLY A 204 9.88 10.45 15.05
CA GLY A 204 8.48 10.65 15.42
C GLY A 204 7.96 12.03 14.98
N LEU A 205 7.60 12.89 15.95
CA LEU A 205 7.14 14.26 15.70
C LEU A 205 8.14 15.10 14.90
N TRP A 206 9.45 14.82 15.04
CA TRP A 206 10.55 15.55 14.36
C TRP A 206 11.12 14.80 13.15
N ALA A 207 10.49 13.71 12.71
CA ALA A 207 11.01 12.93 11.57
C ALA A 207 11.16 13.78 10.30
N ARG A 208 10.23 14.69 10.04
CA ARG A 208 10.28 15.62 8.90
C ARG A 208 11.43 16.60 9.03
N GLU A 209 11.63 17.19 10.21
CA GLU A 209 12.71 18.14 10.49
C GLU A 209 14.10 17.48 10.37
N ILE A 210 14.24 16.23 10.83
CA ILE A 210 15.47 15.44 10.64
C ILE A 210 15.68 15.15 9.15
N GLY A 211 14.62 14.79 8.41
CA GLY A 211 14.69 14.62 6.96
C GLY A 211 15.18 15.88 6.24
N ARG A 212 14.70 17.05 6.64
CA ARG A 212 15.08 18.33 6.06
C ARG A 212 16.56 18.67 6.23
N MET A 213 17.25 18.15 7.27
CA MET A 213 18.71 18.30 7.42
C MET A 213 19.48 17.73 6.23
N ILE A 214 18.89 16.77 5.51
CA ILE A 214 19.48 16.11 4.35
C ILE A 214 18.71 16.40 3.04
N GLY A 215 17.86 17.42 3.03
CA GLY A 215 17.08 17.81 1.86
C GLY A 215 15.88 16.88 1.55
N LEU A 216 15.47 16.05 2.50
CA LEU A 216 14.33 15.13 2.35
C LEU A 216 13.08 15.70 3.03
N GLU A 217 12.02 15.94 2.26
CA GLU A 217 10.70 16.26 2.79
C GLU A 217 9.89 14.95 2.95
N LEU A 218 9.75 14.49 4.18
CA LEU A 218 8.93 13.30 4.47
C LEU A 218 7.45 13.65 4.57
N PRO A 219 6.54 12.84 3.98
CA PRO A 219 5.11 13.09 4.06
C PRO A 219 4.56 12.70 5.44
N VAL A 220 4.91 13.47 6.46
CA VAL A 220 4.52 13.27 7.86
C VAL A 220 3.85 14.52 8.39
N LEU A 221 2.70 14.36 9.01
CA LEU A 221 2.00 15.42 9.74
C LEU A 221 1.57 14.90 11.12
N ALA A 222 1.78 15.72 12.14
CA ALA A 222 1.21 15.44 13.45
C ALA A 222 -0.20 16.02 13.58
N MET A 223 -1.10 15.26 14.24
CA MET A 223 -2.47 15.63 14.53
C MET A 223 -2.64 15.73 16.05
N GLU A 224 -3.44 16.67 16.51
CA GLU A 224 -3.93 16.66 17.90
C GLU A 224 -4.89 15.49 18.08
N HIS A 225 -4.77 14.82 19.21
CA HIS A 225 -5.63 13.69 19.53
C HIS A 225 -5.97 13.68 21.02
N MET A 226 -7.26 13.52 21.31
CA MET A 226 -7.75 13.53 22.68
C MET A 226 -8.32 12.20 23.13
N TYR A 227 -8.07 11.92 24.39
CA TYR A 227 -8.83 10.94 25.15
C TYR A 227 -9.08 11.43 26.57
N MET A 228 -10.12 10.94 27.19
CA MET A 228 -10.43 11.17 28.59
C MET A 228 -10.31 9.87 29.38
N VAL A 229 -10.00 10.00 30.66
CA VAL A 229 -10.01 8.90 31.62
C VAL A 229 -11.00 9.25 32.71
N THR A 230 -11.89 8.32 33.05
CA THR A 230 -12.88 8.51 34.09
C THR A 230 -12.31 8.27 35.48
N GLU A 231 -12.99 8.78 36.54
CA GLU A 231 -12.86 8.26 37.87
C GLU A 231 -13.29 6.77 37.92
N PRO A 232 -12.93 6.02 38.95
CA PRO A 232 -13.40 4.65 39.14
C PRO A 232 -14.93 4.54 39.06
N MET A 233 -15.42 3.56 38.28
CA MET A 233 -16.84 3.32 38.02
C MET A 233 -17.30 2.06 38.77
N ALA A 234 -18.48 2.12 39.36
CA ALA A 234 -19.06 0.99 40.08
C ALA A 234 -19.27 -0.23 39.15
N GLU A 235 -19.75 0.02 37.94
CA GLU A 235 -20.04 -0.98 36.91
C GLU A 235 -18.78 -1.75 36.51
N VAL A 236 -17.65 -1.05 36.35
CA VAL A 236 -16.34 -1.67 36.04
C VAL A 236 -15.90 -2.56 37.16
N LYS A 237 -16.01 -2.07 38.40
CA LYS A 237 -15.65 -2.83 39.59
C LYS A 237 -16.50 -4.09 39.75
N GLU A 238 -17.82 -3.96 39.62
CA GLU A 238 -18.77 -5.08 39.71
C GLU A 238 -18.48 -6.15 38.62
N HIS A 239 -18.19 -5.73 37.38
CA HIS A 239 -17.81 -6.65 36.34
C HIS A 239 -16.52 -7.41 36.69
N ASN A 240 -15.47 -6.71 37.10
CA ASN A 240 -14.19 -7.31 37.45
C ASN A 240 -14.30 -8.28 38.62
N GLU A 241 -15.07 -7.92 39.62
CA GLU A 241 -15.34 -8.79 40.82
C GLU A 241 -16.16 -10.03 40.44
N ALA A 242 -17.15 -9.88 39.54
CA ALA A 242 -18.04 -10.97 39.10
C ALA A 242 -17.36 -11.95 38.17
N THR A 243 -16.49 -11.47 37.26
CA THR A 243 -15.91 -12.26 36.18
C THR A 243 -14.44 -12.62 36.38
N GLY A 244 -13.72 -11.88 37.25
CA GLY A 244 -12.28 -11.95 37.40
C GLY A 244 -11.52 -11.46 36.15
N ARG A 245 -12.17 -10.71 35.25
CA ARG A 245 -11.62 -10.23 33.98
C ARG A 245 -11.85 -8.75 33.78
N GLU A 246 -10.98 -8.10 33.07
CA GLU A 246 -11.17 -6.73 32.58
C GLU A 246 -12.16 -6.71 31.40
N LEU A 247 -12.79 -5.55 31.19
CA LEU A 247 -13.61 -5.30 30.04
C LEU A 247 -12.75 -5.28 28.76
N PRO A 248 -13.19 -5.91 27.66
CA PRO A 248 -12.47 -5.83 26.38
C PRO A 248 -12.43 -4.38 25.88
N MET A 249 -11.49 -4.11 24.99
CA MET A 249 -11.51 -2.85 24.23
C MET A 249 -12.72 -2.85 23.29
N ALA A 250 -13.26 -1.67 22.96
CA ALA A 250 -14.28 -1.55 21.93
C ALA A 250 -14.01 -0.38 20.99
N LEU A 251 -14.21 -0.62 19.68
CA LEU A 251 -14.26 0.38 18.63
C LEU A 251 -15.71 0.58 18.23
N ASP A 252 -16.24 1.76 18.52
CA ASP A 252 -17.59 2.18 18.13
C ASP A 252 -17.49 3.14 16.93
N PHE A 253 -17.69 2.60 15.74
CA PHE A 253 -17.53 3.35 14.51
C PHE A 253 -18.58 4.45 14.33
N ALA A 254 -19.80 4.25 14.88
CA ALA A 254 -20.87 5.24 14.79
C ALA A 254 -20.53 6.52 15.58
N GLY A 255 -19.89 6.37 16.72
CA GLY A 255 -19.44 7.49 17.55
C GLY A 255 -18.05 8.02 17.21
N GLU A 256 -17.33 7.34 16.33
CA GLU A 256 -15.91 7.60 16.06
C GLU A 256 -15.06 7.47 17.36
N ILE A 257 -15.37 6.44 18.18
CA ILE A 257 -14.88 6.26 19.55
C ILE A 257 -14.11 4.96 19.66
N TYR A 258 -13.01 4.99 20.41
CA TYR A 258 -12.44 3.80 21.03
C TYR A 258 -12.54 3.92 22.56
N ILE A 259 -12.83 2.79 23.19
CA ILE A 259 -13.00 2.74 24.63
C ILE A 259 -12.32 1.50 25.21
N ARG A 260 -11.66 1.62 26.35
CA ARG A 260 -11.05 0.51 27.07
C ARG A 260 -11.06 0.74 28.57
N GLN A 261 -10.92 -0.32 29.35
CA GLN A 261 -10.72 -0.20 30.77
C GLN A 261 -9.36 0.46 31.08
N GLU A 262 -9.36 1.36 32.05
CA GLU A 262 -8.16 1.97 32.62
C GLU A 262 -8.25 1.88 34.13
N GLN A 263 -7.55 0.89 34.71
CA GLN A 263 -7.67 0.57 36.16
C GLN A 263 -9.13 0.27 36.54
N GLY A 264 -9.69 1.06 37.51
CA GLY A 264 -11.10 0.94 37.93
C GLY A 264 -12.09 1.80 37.14
N GLY A 265 -11.66 2.52 36.13
CA GLY A 265 -12.49 3.36 35.23
C GLY A 265 -12.34 3.00 33.78
N MET A 266 -12.73 3.94 32.91
CA MET A 266 -12.65 3.78 31.47
C MET A 266 -11.79 4.88 30.85
N LEU A 267 -11.07 4.55 29.79
CA LEU A 267 -10.45 5.48 28.87
C LEU A 267 -11.32 5.53 27.59
N LEU A 268 -11.69 6.73 27.15
CA LEU A 268 -12.44 6.98 25.94
C LEU A 268 -11.69 8.01 25.08
N GLY A 269 -11.36 7.65 23.85
CA GLY A 269 -10.76 8.53 22.87
C GLY A 269 -11.58 8.61 21.60
N THR A 270 -11.32 9.64 20.77
CA THR A 270 -12.11 9.94 19.58
C THR A 270 -11.23 10.17 18.35
N TYR A 271 -11.78 9.88 17.16
CA TYR A 271 -11.24 10.30 15.87
C TYR A 271 -12.25 11.24 15.20
N GLU A 272 -12.39 12.40 15.80
CA GLU A 272 -13.40 13.41 15.43
C GLU A 272 -13.17 13.99 14.03
N GLN A 273 -14.27 14.34 13.36
CA GLN A 273 -14.23 14.93 12.01
C GLN A 273 -13.65 16.35 12.00
N ALA A 274 -13.86 17.12 13.06
CA ALA A 274 -13.28 18.44 13.25
C ALA A 274 -11.81 18.39 13.68
N CYS A 275 -11.03 17.54 13.04
CA CYS A 275 -9.65 17.27 13.39
C CYS A 275 -8.73 18.50 13.25
N VAL A 276 -7.76 18.61 14.13
CA VAL A 276 -6.81 19.72 14.17
C VAL A 276 -5.40 19.21 13.94
N PRO A 277 -4.72 19.66 12.85
CA PRO A 277 -3.31 19.36 12.67
C PRO A 277 -2.46 20.18 13.61
N TRP A 278 -1.41 19.54 14.15
CA TRP A 278 -0.40 20.20 14.94
C TRP A 278 0.89 20.35 14.11
N SER A 279 1.51 21.54 14.19
CA SER A 279 2.79 21.81 13.51
C SER A 279 2.77 21.54 12.00
N THR A 280 1.88 22.21 11.28
CA THR A 280 1.67 22.03 9.83
C THR A 280 2.92 22.36 8.99
N ASN A 281 3.77 23.29 9.42
CA ASN A 281 4.98 23.72 8.71
C ASN A 281 6.26 23.20 9.38
N ASP A 282 6.47 23.53 10.63
CA ASP A 282 7.67 23.22 11.39
C ASP A 282 7.33 22.69 12.78
N THR A 283 7.99 21.63 13.20
CA THR A 283 7.81 21.07 14.54
C THR A 283 8.72 21.80 15.54
N PRO A 284 8.17 22.42 16.59
CA PRO A 284 8.98 23.16 17.57
C PRO A 284 10.01 22.27 18.26
N TRP A 285 11.27 22.68 18.27
CA TRP A 285 12.34 21.92 18.93
C TRP A 285 12.31 22.00 20.46
N ASP A 286 11.57 22.94 21.04
CA ASP A 286 11.42 23.13 22.47
C ASP A 286 10.19 22.40 23.05
N PHE A 287 9.35 21.80 22.21
CA PHE A 287 8.23 20.95 22.67
C PHE A 287 8.76 19.62 23.21
N GLU A 288 8.41 19.28 24.45
CA GLU A 288 8.80 18.02 25.08
C GLU A 288 7.91 17.67 26.26
N MET A 289 7.52 16.41 26.39
CA MET A 289 6.68 15.88 27.48
C MET A 289 5.56 16.85 27.90
N GLN A 290 4.97 17.50 26.90
CA GLN A 290 3.91 18.49 27.09
C GLN A 290 2.64 17.96 26.44
N LEU A 291 1.51 18.29 27.07
CA LEU A 291 0.20 18.10 26.48
C LEU A 291 -0.30 19.43 25.91
N LEU A 292 -1.16 19.34 24.93
CA LEU A 292 -1.86 20.47 24.37
C LEU A 292 -3.09 20.78 25.23
N PRO A 293 -3.63 22.00 25.19
CA PRO A 293 -4.88 22.32 25.87
C PRO A 293 -6.02 21.38 25.44
N PRO A 294 -6.82 20.86 26.35
CA PRO A 294 -7.99 20.07 26.00
C PRO A 294 -9.06 20.93 25.32
N ASP A 295 -9.77 20.36 24.36
CA ASP A 295 -10.86 20.97 23.61
C ASP A 295 -12.05 19.99 23.58
N LEU A 296 -12.84 20.00 24.65
CA LEU A 296 -13.99 19.10 24.78
C LEU A 296 -15.13 19.42 23.82
N ASP A 297 -15.27 20.68 23.40
CA ASP A 297 -16.29 21.09 22.43
C ASP A 297 -16.03 20.39 21.06
N ARG A 298 -14.77 20.20 20.67
CA ARG A 298 -14.38 19.52 19.46
C ARG A 298 -14.83 18.05 19.40
N ILE A 299 -14.80 17.36 20.56
CA ILE A 299 -15.19 15.95 20.66
C ILE A 299 -16.64 15.76 21.17
N ALA A 300 -17.35 16.83 21.48
CA ALA A 300 -18.73 16.76 22.00
C ALA A 300 -19.67 15.90 21.12
N PRO A 301 -19.66 15.96 19.78
CA PRO A 301 -20.50 15.07 18.96
C PRO A 301 -20.25 13.58 19.21
N SER A 302 -18.99 13.17 19.39
CA SER A 302 -18.62 11.79 19.72
C SER A 302 -19.06 11.41 21.14
N LEU A 303 -18.93 12.33 22.09
CA LEU A 303 -19.38 12.12 23.47
C LEU A 303 -20.91 11.95 23.57
N GLU A 304 -21.68 12.70 22.80
CA GLU A 304 -23.14 12.53 22.73
C GLU A 304 -23.55 11.13 22.24
N VAL A 305 -22.81 10.57 21.30
CA VAL A 305 -23.00 9.17 20.87
C VAL A 305 -22.56 8.21 21.96
N ALA A 306 -21.40 8.46 22.59
CA ALA A 306 -20.88 7.63 23.68
C ALA A 306 -21.89 7.52 24.84
N PHE A 307 -22.50 8.60 25.27
CA PHE A 307 -23.46 8.59 26.37
C PHE A 307 -24.75 7.83 26.03
N ARG A 308 -25.15 7.82 24.76
CA ARG A 308 -26.26 6.98 24.30
C ARG A 308 -25.91 5.49 24.22
N HIS A 309 -24.73 5.18 23.74
CA HIS A 309 -24.28 3.80 23.54
C HIS A 309 -23.75 3.18 24.85
N TYR A 310 -23.24 4.00 25.77
CA TYR A 310 -22.66 3.62 27.06
C TYR A 310 -23.19 4.54 28.18
N PRO A 311 -24.45 4.39 28.61
CA PRO A 311 -25.10 5.33 29.56
C PRO A 311 -24.34 5.57 30.86
N ALA A 312 -23.63 4.57 31.37
CA ALA A 312 -22.80 4.71 32.55
C ALA A 312 -21.69 5.77 32.43
N MET A 313 -21.28 6.09 31.22
CA MET A 313 -20.27 7.12 30.95
C MET A 313 -20.79 8.54 31.14
N GLU A 314 -22.12 8.77 31.01
CA GLU A 314 -22.72 10.10 31.20
C GLU A 314 -22.56 10.63 32.60
N THR A 315 -22.60 9.73 33.60
CA THR A 315 -22.51 10.07 34.99
C THR A 315 -21.13 9.87 35.61
N ALA A 316 -20.20 9.31 34.84
CA ALA A 316 -18.83 9.08 35.29
C ALA A 316 -18.07 10.41 35.48
N GLY A 317 -17.40 10.57 36.63
CA GLY A 317 -16.49 11.68 36.82
C GLY A 317 -15.27 11.61 35.87
N ILE A 318 -14.76 12.75 35.41
CA ILE A 318 -13.56 12.83 34.60
C ILE A 318 -12.34 13.01 35.51
N ARG A 319 -11.40 12.05 35.47
CA ARG A 319 -10.14 12.12 36.22
C ARG A 319 -9.09 12.95 35.48
N SER A 320 -8.99 12.75 34.15
CA SER A 320 -8.05 13.49 33.32
C SER A 320 -8.47 13.51 31.86
N VAL A 321 -8.03 14.56 31.18
CA VAL A 321 -8.12 14.68 29.72
C VAL A 321 -6.71 14.83 29.17
N VAL A 322 -6.38 14.05 28.16
CA VAL A 322 -5.11 14.09 27.46
C VAL A 322 -5.37 14.59 26.04
N ASN A 323 -4.69 15.67 25.63
CA ASN A 323 -4.61 16.10 24.25
C ASN A 323 -3.13 16.14 23.89
N GLY A 324 -2.71 15.26 22.97
CA GLY A 324 -1.31 15.13 22.59
C GLY A 324 -1.12 14.93 21.10
N PRO A 325 -0.01 15.45 20.54
CA PRO A 325 0.26 15.29 19.12
C PRO A 325 0.84 13.90 18.80
N PHE A 326 0.38 13.28 17.71
CA PHE A 326 1.02 12.09 17.15
C PHE A 326 0.96 12.07 15.62
N THR A 327 1.83 11.28 14.98
CA THR A 327 2.16 11.42 13.56
C THR A 327 1.40 10.48 12.65
N PHE A 328 1.09 10.98 11.44
CA PHE A 328 0.45 10.27 10.34
C PHE A 328 1.22 10.46 9.04
N SER A 329 1.17 9.48 8.17
CA SER A 329 1.37 9.62 6.73
C SER A 329 0.04 9.90 6.03
N PRO A 330 0.02 10.25 4.72
CA PRO A 330 -1.23 10.53 3.99
C PRO A 330 -2.26 9.39 3.98
N ASP A 331 -1.81 8.14 4.05
CA ASP A 331 -2.68 6.95 4.11
C ASP A 331 -2.82 6.35 5.52
N GLY A 332 -2.12 6.92 6.51
CA GLY A 332 -2.12 6.47 7.90
C GLY A 332 -1.26 5.23 8.18
N ASN A 333 -0.58 4.67 7.19
CA ASN A 333 0.37 3.57 7.40
C ASN A 333 1.80 4.09 7.65
N PRO A 334 2.65 3.34 8.34
CA PRO A 334 4.04 3.72 8.58
C PRO A 334 4.83 4.07 7.33
N LEU A 335 5.92 4.82 7.49
CA LEU A 335 6.94 5.03 6.47
C LEU A 335 8.20 4.29 6.89
N VAL A 336 8.56 3.23 6.16
CA VAL A 336 9.64 2.30 6.50
C VAL A 336 10.52 2.04 5.27
N GLY A 337 11.82 1.96 5.46
CA GLY A 337 12.76 1.50 4.43
C GLY A 337 13.80 2.52 3.99
N PRO A 338 14.61 2.18 2.96
CA PRO A 338 15.67 3.02 2.45
C PRO A 338 15.11 4.18 1.63
N VAL A 339 15.75 5.34 1.74
CA VAL A 339 15.34 6.56 1.04
C VAL A 339 15.90 6.58 -0.38
N ARG A 340 15.07 6.86 -1.38
CA ARG A 340 15.48 6.96 -2.79
C ARG A 340 16.60 7.99 -2.97
N GLY A 341 17.73 7.56 -3.56
CA GLY A 341 18.84 8.42 -3.95
C GLY A 341 19.70 8.93 -2.79
N ILE A 342 19.46 8.49 -1.55
CA ILE A 342 20.28 8.85 -0.38
C ILE A 342 20.83 7.56 0.23
N ARG A 343 22.11 7.27 -0.04
CA ARG A 343 22.73 6.02 0.40
C ARG A 343 22.74 5.89 1.92
N ASN A 344 22.50 4.68 2.41
CA ASN A 344 22.58 4.31 3.83
C ASN A 344 21.73 5.19 4.77
N CYS A 345 20.64 5.77 4.21
CA CYS A 345 19.64 6.52 4.94
C CYS A 345 18.34 5.74 4.98
N TRP A 346 17.85 5.46 6.18
CA TRP A 346 16.68 4.66 6.44
C TRP A 346 15.67 5.45 7.25
N VAL A 347 14.40 5.14 7.08
CA VAL A 347 13.30 5.75 7.85
C VAL A 347 12.44 4.71 8.53
N ALA A 348 11.96 5.02 9.73
CA ALA A 348 10.94 4.31 10.47
C ALA A 348 10.10 5.34 11.23
N CYS A 349 9.14 5.95 10.55
CA CYS A 349 8.39 7.09 11.09
C CYS A 349 6.92 7.07 10.65
N ALA A 350 6.15 8.07 11.06
CA ALA A 350 4.69 8.15 10.83
C ALA A 350 3.95 6.89 11.33
N VAL A 351 4.45 6.24 12.36
CA VAL A 351 3.86 5.03 12.95
C VAL A 351 2.76 5.46 13.92
N MET A 352 1.56 5.67 13.38
CA MET A 352 0.40 6.18 14.12
C MET A 352 -0.01 5.23 15.25
N ALA A 353 -0.13 3.95 14.97
CA ALA A 353 -0.47 2.93 15.96
C ALA A 353 0.80 2.29 16.55
N GLY A 354 1.67 3.11 17.18
CA GLY A 354 3.01 2.71 17.62
C GLY A 354 3.05 1.46 18.49
N LEU A 355 2.05 1.24 19.35
CA LEU A 355 1.97 0.08 20.24
C LEU A 355 1.42 -1.19 19.53
N SER A 356 0.70 -1.04 18.42
CA SER A 356 0.31 -2.17 17.55
C SER A 356 1.38 -2.50 16.51
N GLN A 357 2.10 -1.50 15.98
CA GLN A 357 2.93 -1.64 14.78
C GLN A 357 4.44 -1.56 15.05
N GLY A 358 4.85 -0.94 16.16
CA GLY A 358 6.25 -0.59 16.40
C GLY A 358 7.20 -1.78 16.42
N GLY A 359 6.78 -2.92 16.97
CA GLY A 359 7.56 -4.16 16.96
C GLY A 359 7.79 -4.67 15.53
N GLY A 360 6.72 -4.74 14.74
CA GLY A 360 6.78 -5.19 13.34
C GLY A 360 7.56 -4.24 12.44
N VAL A 361 7.44 -2.92 12.67
CA VAL A 361 8.25 -1.91 11.95
C VAL A 361 9.73 -2.11 12.24
N GLY A 362 10.10 -2.32 13.50
CA GLY A 362 11.49 -2.60 13.88
C GLY A 362 12.01 -3.88 13.25
N LEU A 363 11.22 -4.96 13.25
CA LEU A 363 11.56 -6.22 12.60
C LEU A 363 11.80 -6.02 11.09
N ALA A 364 10.83 -5.46 10.39
CA ALA A 364 10.90 -5.28 8.94
C ALA A 364 12.11 -4.43 8.54
N LEU A 365 12.37 -3.32 9.25
CA LEU A 365 13.51 -2.46 8.93
C LEU A 365 14.85 -3.14 9.25
N ALA A 366 14.99 -3.76 10.40
CA ALA A 366 16.22 -4.45 10.78
C ALA A 366 16.55 -5.59 9.80
N THR A 367 15.56 -6.42 9.44
CA THR A 367 15.73 -7.48 8.44
C THR A 367 16.15 -6.89 7.09
N TRP A 368 15.50 -5.81 6.65
CA TRP A 368 15.88 -5.15 5.40
C TRP A 368 17.31 -4.61 5.42
N MET A 369 17.74 -3.99 6.52
CA MET A 369 19.11 -3.48 6.67
C MET A 369 20.16 -4.59 6.68
N THR A 370 19.87 -5.73 7.32
CA THR A 370 20.86 -6.81 7.50
C THR A 370 20.87 -7.83 6.36
N GLU A 371 19.74 -8.04 5.67
CA GLU A 371 19.58 -9.07 4.64
C GLU A 371 19.36 -8.48 3.24
N GLY A 372 19.16 -7.15 3.11
CA GLY A 372 18.88 -6.48 1.84
C GLY A 372 17.45 -6.65 1.33
N ASP A 373 16.59 -7.35 2.08
CA ASP A 373 15.17 -7.59 1.78
C ASP A 373 14.39 -7.65 3.10
N PRO A 374 13.20 -7.06 3.22
CA PRO A 374 12.44 -7.06 4.47
C PRO A 374 11.86 -8.44 4.83
N GLY A 375 11.94 -9.43 3.96
CA GLY A 375 11.41 -10.78 4.17
C GLY A 375 9.88 -10.89 4.09
N LEU A 376 9.19 -9.76 4.07
CA LEU A 376 7.75 -9.61 4.12
C LEU A 376 7.28 -8.63 3.04
N ASP A 377 6.01 -8.71 2.68
CA ASP A 377 5.40 -7.67 1.85
C ASP A 377 5.09 -6.45 2.71
N ILE A 378 5.95 -5.46 2.65
CA ILE A 378 5.77 -4.19 3.36
C ILE A 378 5.44 -3.03 2.42
N TRP A 379 4.97 -3.30 1.19
CA TRP A 379 4.65 -2.23 0.24
C TRP A 379 3.70 -1.17 0.84
N GLY A 380 2.70 -1.59 1.62
CA GLY A 380 1.81 -0.67 2.33
C GLY A 380 2.50 0.23 3.35
N MET A 381 3.78 -0.01 3.68
CA MET A 381 4.60 0.79 4.59
C MET A 381 5.87 1.33 3.93
N ASP A 382 6.26 0.86 2.74
CA ASP A 382 7.49 1.32 2.08
C ASP A 382 7.43 2.83 1.85
N VAL A 383 8.45 3.56 2.31
CA VAL A 383 8.55 5.02 2.10
C VAL A 383 8.53 5.37 0.61
N ALA A 384 9.00 4.49 -0.25
CA ALA A 384 9.01 4.66 -1.71
C ALA A 384 7.63 4.52 -2.39
N ARG A 385 6.54 4.30 -1.63
CA ARG A 385 5.18 4.45 -2.18
C ARG A 385 4.79 5.92 -2.40
N TYR A 386 5.54 6.83 -1.82
CA TYR A 386 5.42 8.27 -2.06
C TYR A 386 6.57 8.79 -2.92
N GLY A 387 6.23 9.60 -3.91
CA GLY A 387 7.16 10.33 -4.75
C GLY A 387 7.13 11.83 -4.47
N ASP A 388 7.76 12.61 -5.34
CA ASP A 388 7.91 14.05 -5.21
C ASP A 388 6.56 14.82 -5.25
N TYR A 389 5.47 14.16 -5.67
CA TYR A 389 4.11 14.69 -5.61
C TYR A 389 3.59 14.88 -4.16
N ALA A 390 4.13 14.13 -3.20
CA ALA A 390 3.72 14.16 -1.81
C ALA A 390 4.31 15.39 -1.07
N THR A 391 4.00 16.57 -1.56
CA THR A 391 4.43 17.85 -0.99
C THR A 391 3.83 18.07 0.40
N LEU A 392 4.32 19.08 1.12
CA LEU A 392 3.76 19.47 2.42
C LEU A 392 2.25 19.78 2.35
N ALA A 393 1.81 20.48 1.29
CA ALA A 393 0.40 20.81 1.09
C ALA A 393 -0.46 19.55 0.84
N TYR A 394 0.03 18.63 -0.01
CA TYR A 394 -0.59 17.32 -0.24
C TYR A 394 -0.71 16.53 1.07
N THR A 395 0.39 16.43 1.82
CA THR A 395 0.46 15.71 3.09
C THR A 395 -0.55 16.28 4.09
N ASN A 396 -0.60 17.61 4.26
CA ASN A 396 -1.54 18.27 5.17
C ASN A 396 -2.99 17.97 4.80
N ALA A 397 -3.34 18.01 3.52
CA ALA A 397 -4.70 17.75 3.06
C ALA A 397 -5.08 16.26 3.26
N LYS A 398 -4.21 15.33 2.84
CA LYS A 398 -4.48 13.89 2.92
C LYS A 398 -4.48 13.36 4.36
N VAL A 399 -3.59 13.82 5.22
CA VAL A 399 -3.58 13.41 6.63
C VAL A 399 -4.86 13.85 7.35
N ARG A 400 -5.33 15.08 7.11
CA ARG A 400 -6.62 15.53 7.67
C ARG A 400 -7.78 14.67 7.20
N GLU A 401 -7.84 14.34 5.92
CA GLU A 401 -8.86 13.46 5.36
C GLU A 401 -8.78 12.06 5.95
N ASN A 402 -7.58 11.50 6.06
CA ASN A 402 -7.37 10.18 6.66
C ASN A 402 -7.79 10.15 8.14
N TYR A 403 -7.39 11.16 8.94
CA TYR A 403 -7.76 11.25 10.35
C TYR A 403 -9.29 11.34 10.53
N SER A 404 -9.94 12.29 9.86
CA SER A 404 -11.39 12.51 9.98
C SER A 404 -12.23 11.34 9.44
N ARG A 405 -11.64 10.44 8.66
CA ARG A 405 -12.31 9.26 8.09
C ARG A 405 -11.85 7.94 8.74
N ARG A 406 -11.04 8.02 9.79
CA ARG A 406 -10.41 6.85 10.40
C ARG A 406 -11.40 5.73 10.77
N PHE A 407 -12.58 6.09 11.21
CA PHE A 407 -13.64 5.17 11.60
C PHE A 407 -14.73 5.01 10.56
N ARG A 408 -14.59 5.61 9.39
CA ARG A 408 -15.53 5.40 8.27
C ARG A 408 -15.17 4.16 7.45
N ILE A 409 -16.16 3.59 6.80
CA ILE A 409 -15.93 2.54 5.81
C ILE A 409 -15.15 3.15 4.64
N THR A 410 -14.12 2.45 4.19
CA THR A 410 -13.48 2.70 2.90
C THR A 410 -13.98 1.63 1.93
N PHE A 411 -14.74 2.05 0.93
CA PHE A 411 -15.24 1.16 -0.09
C PHE A 411 -14.19 0.94 -1.19
N PRO A 412 -14.18 -0.23 -1.85
CA PRO A 412 -13.16 -0.54 -2.86
C PRO A 412 -13.17 0.37 -4.09
N ASN A 413 -14.28 1.05 -4.35
CA ASN A 413 -14.50 1.96 -5.48
C ASN A 413 -14.58 3.43 -5.05
N GLU A 414 -14.22 3.75 -3.81
CA GLU A 414 -14.31 5.11 -3.27
C GLU A 414 -13.07 5.92 -3.62
N GLU A 415 -13.29 7.12 -4.17
CA GLU A 415 -12.25 8.09 -4.48
C GLU A 415 -12.36 9.29 -3.52
N LEU A 416 -11.30 9.54 -2.78
CA LEU A 416 -11.28 10.58 -1.75
C LEU A 416 -10.87 11.93 -2.33
N PRO A 417 -11.60 13.04 -2.01
CA PRO A 417 -11.46 14.31 -2.69
C PRO A 417 -10.25 15.17 -2.27
N ALA A 418 -9.64 14.95 -1.10
CA ALA A 418 -8.58 15.81 -0.62
C ALA A 418 -7.35 15.81 -1.54
N ALA A 419 -6.70 16.97 -1.71
CA ALA A 419 -5.56 17.19 -2.57
C ALA A 419 -5.80 16.81 -4.05
N ARG A 420 -7.03 17.01 -4.53
CA ARG A 420 -7.42 16.73 -5.93
C ARG A 420 -8.08 17.94 -6.56
N PRO A 421 -7.86 18.20 -7.90
CA PRO A 421 -6.82 17.55 -8.71
C PRO A 421 -5.42 18.05 -8.34
N LEU A 422 -4.41 17.17 -8.37
CA LEU A 422 -3.02 17.57 -8.16
C LEU A 422 -2.25 17.65 -9.48
N HIS A 423 -2.20 16.55 -10.23
CA HIS A 423 -1.63 16.50 -11.58
C HIS A 423 -2.69 16.04 -12.56
N MET A 424 -2.71 16.69 -13.72
CA MET A 424 -3.60 16.39 -14.85
C MET A 424 -2.78 16.31 -16.11
N THR A 425 -3.17 15.43 -17.02
CA THR A 425 -2.59 15.36 -18.35
C THR A 425 -3.24 16.39 -19.29
N PRO A 426 -2.61 16.72 -20.43
CA PRO A 426 -3.19 17.63 -21.39
C PRO A 426 -4.56 17.19 -21.95
N VAL A 427 -4.88 15.89 -21.96
CA VAL A 427 -6.19 15.43 -22.47
C VAL A 427 -7.29 15.45 -21.43
N HIS A 428 -7.00 15.81 -20.19
CA HIS A 428 -7.98 15.84 -19.10
C HIS A 428 -9.28 16.52 -19.50
N ASP A 429 -9.22 17.74 -20.07
CA ASP A 429 -10.39 18.50 -20.51
C ASP A 429 -11.20 17.79 -21.61
N ARG A 430 -10.53 16.96 -22.45
CA ARG A 430 -11.22 16.18 -23.49
C ARG A 430 -12.03 15.07 -22.86
N LEU A 431 -11.43 14.36 -21.90
CA LEU A 431 -12.08 13.27 -21.17
C LEU A 431 -13.22 13.79 -20.30
N ASP A 432 -13.03 14.94 -19.64
CA ASP A 432 -14.05 15.59 -18.82
C ASP A 432 -15.30 15.95 -19.64
N ARG A 433 -15.14 16.46 -20.88
CA ARG A 433 -16.26 16.72 -21.81
C ARG A 433 -17.04 15.46 -22.21
N HIS A 434 -16.43 14.32 -22.09
CA HIS A 434 -17.06 13.01 -22.29
C HIS A 434 -17.62 12.43 -20.99
N ASN A 435 -17.71 13.24 -19.95
CA ASN A 435 -18.30 12.91 -18.65
C ASN A 435 -17.52 11.82 -17.91
N ALA A 436 -16.18 11.92 -17.88
CA ALA A 436 -15.31 11.03 -17.15
C ALA A 436 -15.60 11.06 -15.65
N VAL A 437 -15.66 9.89 -15.02
CA VAL A 437 -15.60 9.74 -13.58
C VAL A 437 -14.13 9.54 -13.21
N TRP A 438 -13.62 10.43 -12.35
CA TRP A 438 -12.20 10.55 -12.08
C TRP A 438 -11.75 9.80 -10.85
N GLY A 439 -10.61 9.14 -10.95
CA GLY A 439 -9.81 8.66 -9.84
C GLY A 439 -8.44 9.30 -9.84
N ALA A 440 -7.74 9.17 -8.71
CA ALA A 440 -6.36 9.63 -8.60
C ALA A 440 -5.43 8.52 -8.12
N SER A 441 -4.35 8.31 -8.84
CA SER A 441 -3.29 7.40 -8.45
C SER A 441 -1.97 8.14 -8.39
N PHE A 442 -1.33 8.12 -7.21
CA PHE A 442 -0.01 8.74 -7.01
C PHE A 442 0.05 10.20 -7.47
N GLY A 443 -1.02 10.95 -7.15
CA GLY A 443 -1.16 12.36 -7.47
C GLY A 443 -1.61 12.67 -8.90
N LEU A 444 -1.81 11.68 -9.78
CA LEU A 444 -2.26 11.87 -11.15
C LEU A 444 -3.73 11.48 -11.33
N GLU A 445 -4.54 12.40 -11.86
CA GLU A 445 -5.92 12.13 -12.25
C GLU A 445 -5.97 11.21 -13.48
N HIS A 446 -6.87 10.22 -13.46
CA HIS A 446 -7.15 9.35 -14.60
C HIS A 446 -8.63 8.96 -14.63
N ALA A 447 -9.17 8.73 -15.83
CA ALA A 447 -10.56 8.34 -16.00
C ALA A 447 -10.77 6.89 -15.51
N LEU A 448 -11.70 6.72 -14.56
CA LEU A 448 -12.11 5.38 -14.10
C LEU A 448 -13.10 4.73 -15.06
N TRP A 449 -14.09 5.47 -15.51
CA TRP A 449 -15.12 5.09 -16.47
C TRP A 449 -15.84 6.35 -16.96
N PHE A 450 -16.76 6.22 -17.92
CA PHE A 450 -17.46 7.35 -18.53
C PHE A 450 -18.96 7.28 -18.26
N GLN A 451 -19.48 8.29 -17.57
CA GLN A 451 -20.92 8.43 -17.29
C GLN A 451 -21.66 8.90 -18.53
N ARG A 452 -22.95 8.59 -18.62
CA ARG A 452 -23.83 9.08 -19.72
C ARG A 452 -23.95 10.61 -19.68
N PRO A 453 -24.00 11.26 -20.86
CA PRO A 453 -24.19 12.72 -20.90
C PRO A 453 -25.41 13.15 -20.11
N GLY A 454 -25.28 14.22 -19.35
CA GLY A 454 -26.37 14.79 -18.53
C GLY A 454 -26.60 14.14 -17.18
N LEU A 455 -25.90 13.05 -16.85
CA LEU A 455 -25.91 12.47 -15.52
C LEU A 455 -24.66 12.91 -14.72
N PRO A 456 -24.77 13.05 -13.40
CA PRO A 456 -23.61 13.39 -12.57
C PRO A 456 -22.49 12.34 -12.67
N PRO A 457 -21.23 12.77 -12.87
CA PRO A 457 -20.09 11.84 -13.01
C PRO A 457 -19.57 11.38 -11.65
N PHE A 458 -20.26 10.48 -10.99
CA PHE A 458 -19.84 9.89 -9.73
C PHE A 458 -20.18 8.39 -9.68
N GLU A 459 -19.49 7.66 -8.84
CA GLU A 459 -19.75 6.25 -8.57
C GLU A 459 -20.39 6.08 -7.20
N ASP A 460 -21.52 5.33 -7.14
CA ASP A 460 -22.14 4.94 -5.88
C ASP A 460 -21.24 3.94 -5.15
N VAL A 461 -20.73 4.34 -3.98
CA VAL A 461 -19.80 3.50 -3.23
C VAL A 461 -20.52 2.30 -2.60
N THR A 462 -19.97 1.11 -2.81
CA THR A 462 -20.57 -0.15 -2.33
C THR A 462 -19.57 -1.30 -2.35
N PHE A 463 -19.84 -2.36 -1.56
CA PHE A 463 -19.14 -3.65 -1.66
C PHE A 463 -19.71 -4.55 -2.77
N ARG A 464 -20.76 -4.09 -3.45
CA ARG A 464 -21.47 -4.81 -4.52
C ARG A 464 -21.29 -4.07 -5.85
N ARG A 465 -22.06 -4.46 -6.85
CA ARG A 465 -22.05 -3.81 -8.17
C ARG A 465 -22.62 -2.41 -8.08
N SER A 466 -21.83 -1.42 -8.46
CA SER A 466 -22.19 0.00 -8.45
C SER A 466 -22.95 0.41 -9.71
N ASN A 467 -23.35 1.69 -9.78
CA ASN A 467 -23.91 2.31 -10.99
C ASN A 467 -22.94 2.32 -12.19
N ALA A 468 -21.66 2.12 -11.98
CA ALA A 468 -20.65 1.98 -13.03
C ALA A 468 -20.78 0.66 -13.83
N PHE A 469 -21.29 -0.40 -13.19
CA PHE A 469 -21.27 -1.76 -13.75
C PHE A 469 -21.83 -1.87 -15.19
N PRO A 470 -23.01 -1.35 -15.54
CA PRO A 470 -23.53 -1.45 -16.90
C PRO A 470 -22.74 -0.60 -17.90
N LEU A 471 -22.14 0.52 -17.48
CA LEU A 471 -21.38 1.41 -18.35
C LEU A 471 -19.99 0.85 -18.64
N VAL A 472 -19.34 0.28 -17.63
CA VAL A 472 -18.08 -0.48 -17.81
C VAL A 472 -18.29 -1.67 -18.74
N ALA A 473 -19.44 -2.35 -18.68
CA ALA A 473 -19.78 -3.42 -19.63
C ALA A 473 -19.82 -2.91 -21.09
N GLU A 474 -20.47 -1.76 -21.33
CA GLU A 474 -20.53 -1.13 -22.65
C GLU A 474 -19.13 -0.70 -23.16
N GLU A 475 -18.27 -0.22 -22.28
CA GLU A 475 -16.87 0.11 -22.60
C GLU A 475 -16.09 -1.15 -23.00
N CYS A 476 -16.16 -2.22 -22.22
CA CYS A 476 -15.53 -3.51 -22.50
C CYS A 476 -16.01 -4.08 -23.83
N GLN A 477 -17.31 -4.04 -24.09
CA GLN A 477 -17.90 -4.51 -25.35
C GLN A 477 -17.39 -3.72 -26.55
N ALA A 478 -17.26 -2.38 -26.41
CA ALA A 478 -16.70 -1.56 -27.49
C ALA A 478 -15.27 -1.95 -27.86
N VAL A 479 -14.41 -2.22 -26.85
CA VAL A 479 -13.04 -2.71 -27.08
C VAL A 479 -13.04 -4.08 -27.76
N ARG A 480 -13.90 -5.01 -27.34
CA ARG A 480 -13.93 -6.38 -27.88
C ARG A 480 -14.51 -6.47 -29.28
N GLU A 481 -15.50 -5.65 -29.62
CA GLU A 481 -16.27 -5.75 -30.87
C GLU A 481 -15.94 -4.69 -31.91
N ARG A 482 -15.40 -3.53 -31.45
CA ARG A 482 -15.15 -2.36 -32.31
C ARG A 482 -13.77 -1.77 -32.07
N VAL A 483 -13.71 -0.65 -31.40
CA VAL A 483 -12.48 0.03 -31.02
C VAL A 483 -12.70 0.91 -29.79
N GLY A 484 -11.77 0.85 -28.87
CA GLY A 484 -11.71 1.73 -27.69
C GLY A 484 -10.50 2.64 -27.71
N LEU A 485 -10.62 3.81 -27.10
CA LEU A 485 -9.55 4.77 -26.87
C LEU A 485 -9.44 5.04 -25.35
N THR A 486 -8.23 4.93 -24.81
CA THR A 486 -7.95 5.24 -23.39
C THR A 486 -6.63 5.98 -23.24
N GLU A 487 -6.48 6.68 -22.14
CA GLU A 487 -5.23 7.30 -21.75
C GLU A 487 -4.32 6.31 -21.03
N THR A 488 -3.02 6.35 -21.33
CA THR A 488 -1.98 5.50 -20.73
C THR A 488 -0.86 6.30 -20.05
N SER A 489 -1.06 7.59 -19.84
CA SER A 489 -0.06 8.46 -19.17
C SER A 489 0.24 8.05 -17.73
N ASN A 490 -0.63 7.28 -17.10
CA ASN A 490 -0.51 6.74 -15.75
C ASN A 490 0.40 5.51 -15.61
N PHE A 491 1.22 5.18 -16.62
CA PHE A 491 2.34 4.25 -16.46
C PHE A 491 3.59 4.99 -15.99
N ALA A 492 4.45 4.32 -15.21
CA ALA A 492 5.81 4.79 -14.96
C ALA A 492 6.64 4.68 -16.25
N LYS A 493 7.42 5.71 -16.56
CA LYS A 493 8.22 5.79 -17.77
C LYS A 493 9.62 6.25 -17.45
N TYR A 494 10.59 5.50 -17.96
CA TYR A 494 12.00 5.82 -17.78
C TYR A 494 12.72 5.80 -19.14
N ARG A 495 13.75 6.64 -19.25
CA ARG A 495 14.70 6.56 -20.36
C ARG A 495 16.06 6.18 -19.82
N VAL A 496 16.69 5.22 -20.48
CA VAL A 496 18.05 4.78 -20.18
C VAL A 496 18.85 4.91 -21.45
N SER A 497 19.96 5.65 -21.37
CA SER A 497 20.82 5.90 -22.54
C SER A 497 22.29 5.98 -22.17
N GLY A 498 23.16 5.89 -23.18
CA GLY A 498 24.61 5.97 -23.02
C GLY A 498 25.33 4.66 -23.30
N PRO A 499 26.66 4.69 -23.50
CA PRO A 499 27.43 3.53 -23.98
C PRO A 499 27.41 2.31 -23.06
N GLY A 500 27.08 2.48 -21.77
CA GLY A 500 26.92 1.41 -20.79
C GLY A 500 25.48 0.88 -20.66
N ALA A 501 24.49 1.55 -21.27
CA ALA A 501 23.08 1.30 -21.03
C ALA A 501 22.65 -0.15 -21.32
N ALA A 502 23.02 -0.70 -22.46
CA ALA A 502 22.65 -2.08 -22.84
C ALA A 502 23.26 -3.11 -21.87
N GLY A 503 24.54 -2.96 -21.50
CA GLY A 503 25.21 -3.88 -20.57
C GLY A 503 24.61 -3.81 -19.17
N TRP A 504 24.35 -2.60 -18.68
CA TRP A 504 23.74 -2.37 -17.37
C TRP A 504 22.30 -2.95 -17.27
N LEU A 505 21.44 -2.66 -18.25
CA LEU A 505 20.08 -3.20 -18.27
C LEU A 505 20.07 -4.73 -18.38
N GLN A 506 20.99 -5.32 -19.17
CA GLN A 506 21.09 -6.78 -19.29
C GLN A 506 21.46 -7.44 -17.96
N GLY A 507 22.26 -6.77 -17.11
CA GLY A 507 22.56 -7.23 -15.74
C GLY A 507 21.43 -7.09 -14.74
N LEU A 508 20.40 -6.29 -15.04
CA LEU A 508 19.23 -6.10 -14.16
C LEU A 508 18.05 -6.98 -14.56
N PHE A 509 17.89 -7.33 -15.83
CA PHE A 509 16.70 -7.98 -16.36
C PHE A 509 16.92 -9.46 -16.65
N THR A 510 15.90 -10.26 -16.38
CA THR A 510 15.92 -11.72 -16.61
C THR A 510 15.78 -12.12 -18.08
N ASN A 511 15.17 -11.25 -18.90
CA ASN A 511 15.01 -11.51 -20.33
C ASN A 511 16.11 -10.84 -21.15
N ARG A 512 16.34 -11.32 -22.36
CA ARG A 512 17.23 -10.65 -23.31
C ARG A 512 16.65 -9.31 -23.75
N LEU A 513 17.51 -8.32 -23.87
CA LEU A 513 17.10 -7.00 -24.39
C LEU A 513 16.58 -7.13 -25.82
N PRO A 514 15.60 -6.30 -26.22
CA PRO A 514 15.05 -6.36 -27.56
C PRO A 514 16.03 -5.84 -28.62
N LYS A 515 15.78 -6.20 -29.88
CA LYS A 515 16.43 -5.54 -31.04
C LYS A 515 15.89 -4.12 -31.17
N VAL A 516 16.65 -3.23 -31.78
CA VAL A 516 16.20 -1.87 -32.12
C VAL A 516 14.85 -1.92 -32.85
N GLY A 517 13.90 -1.09 -32.44
CA GLY A 517 12.54 -1.05 -32.96
C GLY A 517 11.60 -2.13 -32.42
N ARG A 518 11.96 -2.78 -31.29
CA ARG A 518 11.16 -3.85 -30.66
C ARG A 518 10.98 -3.61 -29.18
N ILE A 519 9.96 -4.27 -28.61
CA ILE A 519 9.67 -4.35 -27.18
C ILE A 519 9.84 -5.79 -26.69
N VAL A 520 10.23 -5.96 -25.43
CA VAL A 520 10.10 -7.23 -24.69
C VAL A 520 9.55 -6.95 -23.30
N LEU A 521 8.85 -7.94 -22.75
CA LEU A 521 8.51 -7.96 -21.31
C LEU A 521 9.63 -8.63 -20.55
N THR A 522 9.96 -8.10 -19.37
CA THR A 522 11.00 -8.68 -18.52
C THR A 522 10.76 -8.38 -17.06
N PRO A 523 10.87 -9.39 -16.17
CA PRO A 523 11.03 -9.18 -14.75
C PRO A 523 12.41 -8.63 -14.41
N MET A 524 12.48 -7.92 -13.29
CA MET A 524 13.68 -7.49 -12.59
C MET A 524 13.64 -8.04 -11.17
N LEU A 525 14.71 -8.67 -10.70
CA LEU A 525 14.74 -9.42 -9.45
C LEU A 525 15.69 -8.80 -8.43
N ASN A 526 15.41 -9.07 -7.13
CA ASN A 526 16.39 -8.87 -6.07
C ASN A 526 17.33 -10.11 -5.94
N PRO A 527 18.38 -10.05 -5.12
CA PRO A 527 19.30 -11.18 -4.91
C PRO A 527 18.61 -12.47 -4.44
N GLN A 528 17.47 -12.36 -3.74
CA GLN A 528 16.67 -13.51 -3.27
C GLN A 528 15.76 -14.09 -4.36
N GLY A 529 15.82 -13.59 -5.59
CA GLY A 529 15.03 -14.06 -6.74
C GLY A 529 13.57 -13.56 -6.77
N ARG A 530 13.22 -12.56 -5.95
CA ARG A 530 11.87 -11.99 -5.89
C ARG A 530 11.71 -10.85 -6.89
N ILE A 531 10.49 -10.62 -7.36
CA ILE A 531 10.17 -9.60 -8.38
C ILE A 531 10.24 -8.21 -7.75
N VAL A 532 11.25 -7.42 -8.11
CA VAL A 532 11.32 -5.98 -7.77
C VAL A 532 10.43 -5.18 -8.70
N GLY A 533 10.34 -5.57 -9.96
CA GLY A 533 9.52 -4.91 -10.96
C GLY A 533 9.37 -5.77 -12.22
N GLU A 534 8.41 -5.40 -13.05
CA GLU A 534 8.25 -5.94 -14.39
C GLU A 534 8.08 -4.79 -15.39
N PHE A 535 8.70 -4.93 -16.54
CA PHE A 535 8.81 -3.83 -17.49
C PHE A 535 8.55 -4.28 -18.93
N SER A 536 7.89 -3.39 -19.67
CA SER A 536 7.96 -3.38 -21.14
C SER A 536 9.18 -2.55 -21.55
N VAL A 537 10.21 -3.20 -22.08
CA VAL A 537 11.47 -2.58 -22.49
C VAL A 537 11.46 -2.37 -23.98
N ALA A 538 11.45 -1.11 -24.45
CA ALA A 538 11.48 -0.71 -25.85
C ALA A 538 12.88 -0.18 -26.20
N ARG A 539 13.56 -0.77 -27.21
CA ARG A 539 14.88 -0.31 -27.67
C ARG A 539 14.71 0.59 -28.90
N ILE A 540 15.07 1.85 -28.77
CA ILE A 540 14.92 2.89 -29.79
C ILE A 540 16.22 3.23 -30.51
N GLY A 541 17.36 2.85 -29.96
CA GLY A 541 18.70 3.01 -30.51
C GLY A 541 19.64 1.92 -30.00
N ASP A 542 20.88 1.91 -30.45
CA ASP A 542 21.85 0.88 -29.98
C ASP A 542 22.02 0.91 -28.44
N ASP A 543 22.09 2.11 -27.88
CA ASP A 543 22.27 2.36 -26.44
C ASP A 543 21.19 3.31 -25.90
N ASP A 544 19.94 3.20 -26.39
CA ASP A 544 18.84 4.07 -25.99
C ASP A 544 17.53 3.28 -25.85
N PHE A 545 16.92 3.37 -24.65
CA PHE A 545 15.79 2.53 -24.27
C PHE A 545 14.71 3.36 -23.56
N TYR A 546 13.44 3.00 -23.82
CA TYR A 546 12.33 3.34 -22.94
C TYR A 546 11.91 2.13 -22.13
N LEU A 547 11.65 2.35 -20.83
CA LEU A 547 11.09 1.35 -19.93
C LEU A 547 9.71 1.83 -19.49
N PHE A 548 8.72 0.94 -19.57
CA PHE A 548 7.36 1.20 -19.08
C PHE A 548 7.05 0.21 -17.95
N GLY A 549 6.58 0.72 -16.81
CA GLY A 549 6.25 -0.08 -15.65
C GLY A 549 5.02 0.45 -14.90
N SER A 550 4.73 -0.09 -13.74
CA SER A 550 3.63 0.36 -12.89
C SER A 550 3.92 1.72 -12.28
N GLN A 551 3.02 2.69 -12.44
CA GLN A 551 3.19 4.01 -11.82
C GLN A 551 3.19 3.94 -10.30
N ALA A 552 2.43 3.03 -9.70
CA ALA A 552 2.45 2.82 -8.27
C ALA A 552 3.86 2.61 -7.72
N ALA A 553 4.72 1.99 -8.50
CA ALA A 553 6.08 1.64 -8.13
C ALA A 553 7.16 2.58 -8.70
N GLU A 554 6.80 3.73 -9.28
CA GLU A 554 7.78 4.61 -9.94
C GLU A 554 8.94 5.00 -9.01
N THR A 555 8.66 5.39 -7.77
CA THR A 555 9.69 5.74 -6.80
C THR A 555 10.45 4.50 -6.32
N HIS A 556 9.78 3.37 -6.10
CA HIS A 556 10.38 2.10 -5.72
C HIS A 556 11.35 1.58 -6.80
N HIS A 557 10.92 1.57 -8.06
CA HIS A 557 11.78 1.18 -9.19
C HIS A 557 12.94 2.15 -9.38
N SER A 558 12.69 3.47 -9.26
CA SER A 558 13.74 4.49 -9.39
C SER A 558 14.80 4.32 -8.31
N ARG A 559 14.41 3.98 -7.07
CA ARG A 559 15.34 3.67 -5.98
C ARG A 559 16.25 2.51 -6.39
N TRP A 560 15.69 1.40 -6.86
CA TRP A 560 16.45 0.24 -7.31
C TRP A 560 17.42 0.57 -8.44
N PHE A 561 16.95 1.29 -9.46
CA PHE A 561 17.80 1.72 -10.57
C PHE A 561 18.96 2.62 -10.12
N LEU A 562 18.71 3.58 -9.23
CA LEU A 562 19.74 4.49 -8.71
C LEU A 562 20.76 3.77 -7.83
N ASP A 563 20.34 2.80 -7.03
CA ASP A 563 21.24 2.00 -6.18
C ASP A 563 22.21 1.14 -7.00
N HIS A 564 21.82 0.77 -8.24
CA HIS A 564 22.64 -0.04 -9.16
C HIS A 564 23.23 0.77 -10.33
N LEU A 565 23.08 2.08 -10.32
CA LEU A 565 23.59 2.93 -11.40
C LEU A 565 25.13 2.98 -11.40
N PRO A 566 25.82 2.72 -12.55
CA PRO A 566 27.27 2.84 -12.63
C PRO A 566 27.75 4.25 -12.30
N ALA A 567 28.77 4.34 -11.47
CA ALA A 567 29.34 5.62 -11.04
C ALA A 567 30.26 6.29 -12.08
N ASP A 568 30.58 5.59 -13.18
CA ASP A 568 31.50 6.06 -14.23
C ASP A 568 30.84 7.00 -15.25
N GLY A 569 29.52 7.27 -15.11
CA GLY A 569 28.79 8.13 -16.03
C GLY A 569 28.49 7.51 -17.40
N SER A 570 28.72 6.20 -17.57
CA SER A 570 28.43 5.48 -18.83
C SER A 570 26.94 5.29 -19.11
N VAL A 571 26.09 5.50 -18.09
CA VAL A 571 24.62 5.34 -18.17
C VAL A 571 23.94 6.62 -17.70
N ASP A 572 23.04 7.17 -18.52
CA ASP A 572 22.10 8.24 -18.16
C ASP A 572 20.73 7.61 -17.90
N PHE A 573 20.27 7.70 -16.64
CA PHE A 573 18.96 7.21 -16.22
C PHE A 573 18.05 8.39 -15.88
N ARG A 574 16.85 8.43 -16.47
CA ARG A 574 15.87 9.51 -16.25
C ARG A 574 14.47 8.96 -16.03
N VAL A 575 13.80 9.45 -15.00
CA VAL A 575 12.35 9.31 -14.82
C VAL A 575 11.67 10.34 -15.70
N LEU A 576 10.76 9.90 -16.56
CA LEU A 576 10.11 10.78 -17.53
C LEU A 576 8.81 11.40 -16.98
N ALA A 577 8.15 10.73 -16.03
CA ALA A 577 6.88 11.19 -15.44
C ALA A 577 5.90 11.69 -16.54
N LEU A 578 5.42 12.95 -16.45
CA LEU A 578 4.53 13.57 -17.43
C LEU A 578 5.26 14.25 -18.62
N SER A 579 6.59 14.16 -18.75
CA SER A 579 7.29 14.60 -19.95
C SER A 579 7.08 13.67 -21.16
N LEU A 580 6.55 12.48 -20.93
CA LEU A 580 6.08 11.55 -21.96
C LEU A 580 4.66 11.11 -21.58
N VAL A 581 3.69 11.37 -22.42
CA VAL A 581 2.28 11.05 -22.20
C VAL A 581 1.76 10.10 -23.28
N GLY A 582 0.71 9.35 -22.99
CA GLY A 582 0.29 8.28 -23.89
C GLY A 582 -1.21 8.16 -24.09
N LEU A 583 -1.58 7.57 -25.22
CA LEU A 583 -2.92 7.10 -25.56
C LEU A 583 -2.84 5.67 -26.07
N SER A 584 -3.86 4.86 -25.84
CA SER A 584 -3.98 3.51 -26.38
C SER A 584 -5.26 3.35 -27.20
N VAL A 585 -5.13 2.79 -28.41
CA VAL A 585 -6.25 2.40 -29.27
C VAL A 585 -6.29 0.89 -29.33
N ALA A 586 -7.38 0.27 -28.89
CA ALA A 586 -7.51 -1.18 -28.78
C ALA A 586 -8.84 -1.69 -29.35
N GLY A 587 -8.81 -2.84 -30.00
CA GLY A 587 -9.97 -3.52 -30.55
C GLY A 587 -9.77 -3.92 -32.01
N PRO A 588 -10.73 -4.67 -32.62
CA PRO A 588 -10.62 -5.18 -33.99
C PRO A 588 -10.32 -4.11 -35.02
N HIS A 589 -10.87 -2.90 -34.88
CA HIS A 589 -10.68 -1.78 -35.80
C HIS A 589 -9.53 -0.84 -35.42
N ALA A 590 -8.72 -1.16 -34.39
CA ALA A 590 -7.63 -0.29 -33.96
C ALA A 590 -6.63 0.03 -35.08
N ARG A 591 -6.28 -0.98 -35.91
CA ARG A 591 -5.42 -0.80 -37.09
C ARG A 591 -6.08 0.07 -38.15
N ASP A 592 -7.35 -0.17 -38.45
CA ASP A 592 -8.08 0.57 -39.50
C ASP A 592 -8.12 2.06 -39.15
N VAL A 593 -8.45 2.38 -37.91
CA VAL A 593 -8.44 3.78 -37.44
C VAL A 593 -7.05 4.40 -37.57
N LEU A 594 -6.02 3.75 -37.03
CA LEU A 594 -4.67 4.32 -37.03
C LEU A 594 -4.09 4.43 -38.43
N GLN A 595 -4.39 3.49 -39.35
CA GLN A 595 -3.90 3.50 -40.75
C GLN A 595 -4.46 4.68 -41.56
N THR A 596 -5.62 5.22 -41.17
CA THR A 596 -6.15 6.44 -41.85
C THR A 596 -5.33 7.70 -41.54
N LEU A 597 -4.60 7.68 -40.42
CA LEU A 597 -3.81 8.80 -39.93
C LEU A 597 -2.32 8.72 -40.29
N THR A 598 -1.85 7.62 -40.89
CA THR A 598 -0.43 7.47 -41.20
C THR A 598 -0.18 6.85 -42.56
N ARG A 599 0.94 7.26 -43.19
CA ARG A 599 1.45 6.63 -44.44
C ARG A 599 2.30 5.40 -44.16
N THR A 600 2.75 5.23 -42.89
CA THR A 600 3.50 4.04 -42.50
C THR A 600 2.57 2.82 -42.55
N SER A 601 2.97 1.77 -43.23
CA SER A 601 2.19 0.52 -43.25
C SER A 601 2.12 -0.09 -41.86
N LEU A 602 0.90 -0.31 -41.36
CA LEU A 602 0.60 -0.99 -40.10
C LEU A 602 0.21 -2.46 -40.30
N ALA A 603 0.34 -2.97 -41.54
CA ALA A 603 0.16 -4.39 -41.84
C ALA A 603 1.08 -5.24 -40.94
N THR A 604 0.64 -6.43 -40.55
CA THR A 604 1.37 -7.28 -39.61
C THR A 604 2.78 -7.61 -40.09
N ALA A 605 3.00 -7.74 -41.41
CA ALA A 605 4.34 -7.98 -41.99
C ALA A 605 5.30 -6.80 -41.77
N ASP A 606 4.79 -5.57 -41.87
CA ASP A 606 5.59 -4.35 -41.78
C ASP A 606 5.67 -3.82 -40.35
N PHE A 607 4.61 -3.99 -39.57
CA PHE A 607 4.53 -3.55 -38.18
C PHE A 607 4.07 -4.71 -37.25
N PRO A 608 4.95 -5.69 -37.00
CA PRO A 608 4.60 -6.91 -36.27
C PRO A 608 4.31 -6.66 -34.79
N PHE A 609 3.60 -7.59 -34.14
CA PHE A 609 3.39 -7.58 -32.70
C PHE A 609 4.69 -7.33 -31.91
N MET A 610 4.67 -6.48 -30.91
CA MET A 610 5.82 -5.99 -30.14
C MET A 610 6.82 -5.15 -30.96
N ALA A 611 6.40 -4.56 -32.10
CA ALA A 611 7.16 -3.48 -32.73
C ALA A 611 7.01 -2.18 -31.95
N PHE A 612 8.08 -1.36 -31.92
CA PHE A 612 8.08 -0.02 -31.31
C PHE A 612 8.87 0.92 -32.21
N ARG A 613 8.18 1.84 -32.87
CA ARG A 613 8.81 2.71 -33.88
C ARG A 613 8.25 4.12 -33.82
N ARG A 614 9.04 5.07 -34.30
CA ARG A 614 8.55 6.42 -34.52
C ARG A 614 7.68 6.43 -35.79
N VAL A 615 6.50 6.97 -35.70
CA VAL A 615 5.48 7.04 -36.74
C VAL A 615 4.83 8.41 -36.69
N ASP A 616 4.67 9.03 -37.85
CA ASP A 616 3.89 10.24 -38.00
C ASP A 616 2.39 9.87 -38.06
N VAL A 617 1.65 10.26 -36.99
CA VAL A 617 0.20 10.08 -36.88
C VAL A 617 -0.46 11.43 -37.19
N GLY A 618 -1.00 11.60 -38.37
CA GLY A 618 -1.35 12.94 -38.88
C GLY A 618 -0.10 13.80 -39.02
N MET A 619 -0.06 14.89 -38.26
CA MET A 619 1.09 15.81 -38.16
C MET A 619 1.96 15.55 -36.92
N ILE A 620 1.68 14.50 -36.17
CA ILE A 620 2.25 14.28 -34.82
C ILE A 620 3.25 13.13 -34.87
N PRO A 621 4.54 13.38 -34.52
CA PRO A 621 5.56 12.35 -34.47
C PRO A 621 5.45 11.55 -33.18
N ALA A 622 4.77 10.40 -33.20
CA ALA A 622 4.57 9.54 -32.03
C ALA A 622 5.55 8.36 -31.99
N TRP A 623 5.91 7.90 -30.81
CA TRP A 623 6.41 6.54 -30.62
C TRP A 623 5.22 5.60 -30.54
N VAL A 624 5.15 4.62 -31.42
CA VAL A 624 4.04 3.69 -31.53
C VAL A 624 4.51 2.28 -31.21
N GLY A 625 3.93 1.69 -30.15
CA GLY A 625 4.12 0.31 -29.76
C GLY A 625 2.91 -0.53 -30.17
N ARG A 626 3.10 -1.66 -30.86
CA ARG A 626 2.03 -2.59 -31.16
C ARG A 626 1.87 -3.57 -30.00
N MET A 627 1.16 -3.14 -28.99
CA MET A 627 0.82 -3.90 -27.80
C MET A 627 -0.40 -3.28 -27.11
N THR A 628 -1.09 -4.04 -26.27
CA THR A 628 -2.14 -3.53 -25.38
C THR A 628 -2.23 -4.37 -24.13
N TYR A 629 -2.68 -3.76 -23.06
CA TYR A 629 -3.00 -4.45 -21.80
C TYR A 629 -4.43 -5.01 -21.80
N SER A 630 -5.29 -4.60 -22.76
CA SER A 630 -6.63 -5.15 -22.94
C SER A 630 -6.65 -6.56 -23.54
N GLY A 631 -5.57 -7.00 -24.19
CA GLY A 631 -5.47 -8.29 -24.84
C GLY A 631 -6.08 -8.35 -26.25
N ASP A 632 -6.51 -7.23 -26.82
CA ASP A 632 -6.93 -7.11 -28.22
C ASP A 632 -5.82 -6.59 -29.13
N LEU A 633 -6.06 -6.59 -30.45
CA LEU A 633 -5.25 -5.83 -31.39
C LEU A 633 -5.22 -4.37 -30.95
N GLY A 634 -4.03 -3.78 -30.88
CA GLY A 634 -3.97 -2.37 -30.56
C GLY A 634 -2.57 -1.79 -30.52
N TYR A 635 -2.55 -0.51 -30.23
CA TYR A 635 -1.37 0.32 -30.29
C TYR A 635 -1.35 1.28 -29.10
N GLU A 636 -0.19 1.42 -28.48
CA GLU A 636 0.13 2.46 -27.52
C GLU A 636 0.95 3.54 -28.21
N LEU A 637 0.49 4.78 -28.10
CA LEU A 637 1.08 5.94 -28.74
C LEU A 637 1.61 6.89 -27.69
N TRP A 638 2.90 7.20 -27.75
CA TRP A 638 3.60 8.02 -26.78
C TRP A 638 4.15 9.28 -27.46
N VAL A 639 3.81 10.45 -26.87
CA VAL A 639 4.10 11.77 -27.41
C VAL A 639 4.56 12.74 -26.35
N ALA A 640 5.10 13.89 -26.76
CA ALA A 640 5.31 15.02 -25.86
C ALA A 640 3.95 15.57 -25.34
N PRO A 641 3.91 16.15 -24.15
CA PRO A 641 2.66 16.64 -23.54
C PRO A 641 1.88 17.63 -24.45
N GLU A 642 2.58 18.54 -25.13
CA GLU A 642 2.00 19.53 -26.04
C GLU A 642 1.30 18.93 -27.25
N GLU A 643 1.59 17.66 -27.57
CA GLU A 643 1.03 16.97 -28.75
C GLU A 643 -0.18 16.09 -28.40
N GLN A 644 -0.41 15.80 -27.11
CA GLN A 644 -1.38 14.78 -26.69
C GLN A 644 -2.83 15.16 -27.06
N GLN A 645 -3.21 16.43 -26.91
CA GLN A 645 -4.57 16.86 -27.26
C GLN A 645 -4.84 16.71 -28.75
N ALA A 646 -3.90 17.15 -29.58
CA ALA A 646 -4.01 17.02 -31.05
C ALA A 646 -4.06 15.55 -31.47
N LEU A 647 -3.27 14.69 -30.82
CA LEU A 647 -3.30 13.25 -31.07
C LEU A 647 -4.67 12.66 -30.68
N PHE A 648 -5.20 13.03 -29.54
CA PHE A 648 -6.53 12.59 -29.10
C PHE A 648 -7.62 13.01 -30.09
N ASP A 649 -7.65 14.29 -30.49
CA ASP A 649 -8.65 14.82 -31.40
C ASP A 649 -8.58 14.12 -32.77
N ALA A 650 -7.37 13.83 -33.27
CA ALA A 650 -7.16 13.09 -34.53
C ALA A 650 -7.65 11.63 -34.43
N LEU A 651 -7.28 10.92 -33.34
CA LEU A 651 -7.71 9.54 -33.11
C LEU A 651 -9.21 9.43 -32.93
N TRP A 652 -9.81 10.35 -32.17
CA TRP A 652 -11.25 10.40 -31.92
C TRP A 652 -12.04 10.58 -33.21
N ALA A 653 -11.67 11.58 -34.03
CA ALA A 653 -12.31 11.83 -35.32
C ALA A 653 -12.15 10.66 -36.29
N ALA A 654 -10.98 10.06 -36.37
CA ALA A 654 -10.73 8.89 -37.21
C ALA A 654 -11.47 7.64 -36.74
N GLY A 655 -11.75 7.54 -35.46
CA GLY A 655 -12.44 6.41 -34.82
C GLY A 655 -13.97 6.48 -34.92
N GLU A 656 -14.54 7.67 -35.13
CA GLU A 656 -16.00 7.87 -35.17
C GLU A 656 -16.71 6.94 -36.19
N PRO A 657 -16.22 6.76 -37.41
CA PRO A 657 -16.84 5.86 -38.39
C PRO A 657 -16.82 4.39 -37.97
N TYR A 658 -15.92 4.01 -37.09
CA TYR A 658 -15.78 2.66 -36.54
C TYR A 658 -16.49 2.44 -35.21
N GLY A 659 -17.27 3.43 -34.75
CA GLY A 659 -17.97 3.36 -33.46
C GLY A 659 -17.03 3.36 -32.26
N MET A 660 -15.95 4.14 -32.33
CA MET A 660 -14.99 4.29 -31.22
C MET A 660 -15.69 4.77 -29.94
N ARG A 661 -15.25 4.19 -28.82
CA ARG A 661 -15.70 4.60 -27.48
C ARG A 661 -14.50 4.85 -26.58
N LEU A 662 -14.61 5.82 -25.69
CA LEU A 662 -13.68 5.95 -24.58
C LEU A 662 -13.92 4.80 -23.59
N PHE A 663 -12.85 4.31 -22.99
CA PHE A 663 -12.91 3.36 -21.89
C PHE A 663 -11.93 3.73 -20.79
N GLY A 664 -12.34 3.54 -19.54
CA GLY A 664 -11.57 3.92 -18.39
C GLY A 664 -10.82 2.75 -17.74
N PHE A 665 -10.21 3.05 -16.59
CA PHE A 665 -9.40 2.08 -15.84
C PHE A 665 -10.22 0.87 -15.37
N ARG A 666 -11.52 1.04 -15.01
CA ARG A 666 -12.39 -0.07 -14.62
C ARG A 666 -12.56 -1.10 -15.75
N ALA A 667 -12.80 -0.61 -16.97
CA ALA A 667 -12.90 -1.49 -18.13
C ALA A 667 -11.56 -2.16 -18.44
N LEU A 668 -10.44 -1.43 -18.34
CA LEU A 668 -9.12 -2.00 -18.53
C LEU A 668 -8.83 -3.13 -17.53
N MET A 669 -9.22 -2.96 -16.25
CA MET A 669 -9.09 -4.00 -15.23
C MET A 669 -9.95 -5.24 -15.52
N SER A 670 -11.18 -5.08 -16.01
CA SER A 670 -12.01 -6.20 -16.47
C SER A 670 -11.36 -6.93 -17.66
N LEU A 671 -10.94 -6.19 -18.66
CA LEU A 671 -10.35 -6.76 -19.89
C LEU A 671 -9.04 -7.52 -19.66
N ARG A 672 -8.15 -7.02 -18.76
CA ARG A 672 -6.89 -7.70 -18.46
C ARG A 672 -7.11 -9.01 -17.71
N MET A 673 -8.17 -9.08 -16.87
CA MET A 673 -8.52 -10.30 -16.14
C MET A 673 -8.91 -11.44 -17.08
N GLU A 674 -9.62 -11.15 -18.16
CA GLU A 674 -9.96 -12.13 -19.19
C GLU A 674 -8.73 -12.74 -19.89
N LYS A 675 -7.60 -12.03 -19.82
CA LYS A 675 -6.29 -12.49 -20.35
C LYS A 675 -5.41 -13.11 -19.27
N SER A 676 -5.85 -13.14 -18.02
CA SER A 676 -5.03 -13.53 -16.88
C SER A 676 -3.73 -12.70 -16.77
N PHE A 677 -3.74 -11.45 -17.21
CA PHE A 677 -2.60 -10.55 -17.09
C PHE A 677 -2.50 -10.01 -15.68
N GLY A 678 -1.38 -10.24 -15.02
CA GLY A 678 -1.06 -9.66 -13.72
C GLY A 678 -0.58 -8.22 -13.80
N THR A 679 -0.42 -7.60 -12.66
CA THR A 679 0.17 -6.26 -12.50
C THR A 679 1.09 -6.24 -11.28
N TRP A 680 2.16 -5.44 -11.35
CA TRP A 680 3.10 -5.34 -10.23
C TRP A 680 2.41 -4.96 -8.91
N PHE A 681 1.40 -4.13 -8.96
CA PHE A 681 0.69 -3.68 -7.77
C PHE A 681 -0.05 -4.81 -7.02
N ARG A 682 -0.38 -5.91 -7.67
CA ARG A 682 -1.18 -7.01 -7.13
C ARG A 682 -0.48 -8.36 -7.22
N GLU A 683 -0.28 -8.88 -8.42
CA GLU A 683 0.26 -10.20 -8.67
C GLU A 683 1.79 -10.25 -8.56
N TYR A 684 2.48 -9.20 -8.98
CA TYR A 684 3.93 -9.18 -9.11
C TYR A 684 4.62 -8.41 -7.98
N ARG A 685 4.18 -8.69 -6.74
CA ARG A 685 4.73 -8.05 -5.53
C ARG A 685 6.11 -8.60 -5.15
N PRO A 686 6.95 -7.86 -4.39
CA PRO A 686 8.33 -8.26 -4.06
C PRO A 686 8.43 -9.39 -3.01
N ILE A 687 7.41 -10.21 -2.89
CA ILE A 687 7.37 -11.45 -2.12
C ILE A 687 7.18 -12.68 -3.00
N TYR A 688 6.94 -12.49 -4.29
CA TYR A 688 6.75 -13.56 -5.26
C TYR A 688 7.95 -13.68 -6.18
N THR A 689 8.19 -14.90 -6.64
CA THR A 689 9.19 -15.18 -7.66
C THR A 689 8.54 -15.15 -9.06
N PRO A 690 9.33 -14.97 -10.12
CA PRO A 690 8.79 -15.03 -11.47
C PRO A 690 8.27 -16.42 -11.86
N LEU A 691 8.76 -17.50 -11.24
CA LEU A 691 8.20 -18.84 -11.44
C LEU A 691 6.84 -18.98 -10.79
N GLU A 692 6.69 -18.53 -9.54
CA GLU A 692 5.39 -18.51 -8.87
C GLU A 692 4.35 -17.69 -9.67
N ALA A 693 4.77 -16.58 -10.26
CA ALA A 693 3.94 -15.67 -11.04
C ALA A 693 3.65 -16.13 -12.49
N GLY A 694 4.14 -17.32 -12.93
CA GLY A 694 3.91 -17.84 -14.27
C GLY A 694 4.65 -17.07 -15.37
N MET A 695 5.79 -16.46 -15.04
CA MET A 695 6.60 -15.65 -15.95
C MET A 695 7.74 -16.44 -16.62
N ASP A 696 7.69 -17.77 -16.60
CA ASP A 696 8.74 -18.70 -17.04
C ASP A 696 9.29 -18.36 -18.44
N ARG A 697 8.42 -17.93 -19.37
CA ARG A 697 8.80 -17.57 -20.74
C ARG A 697 9.76 -16.40 -20.87
N TYR A 698 9.83 -15.54 -19.85
CA TYR A 698 10.68 -14.34 -19.81
C TYR A 698 12.01 -14.56 -19.14
N LEU A 699 12.28 -15.78 -18.64
CA LEU A 699 13.50 -16.13 -17.91
C LEU A 699 14.53 -16.73 -18.90
N LYS A 700 15.67 -16.06 -19.02
CA LYS A 700 16.77 -16.47 -19.91
C LYS A 700 18.06 -16.58 -19.10
N LEU A 701 18.57 -17.79 -18.97
CA LEU A 701 19.76 -18.10 -18.16
C LEU A 701 21.08 -18.04 -18.95
N ASP A 702 21.08 -17.47 -20.14
CA ASP A 702 22.26 -17.36 -21.00
C ASP A 702 23.08 -16.07 -20.79
N HIS A 703 22.73 -15.29 -19.76
CA HIS A 703 23.45 -14.11 -19.32
C HIS A 703 23.33 -13.95 -17.79
N ASP A 704 24.19 -13.15 -17.21
CA ASP A 704 24.16 -12.87 -15.76
C ASP A 704 23.20 -11.72 -15.45
N PHE A 705 22.47 -11.84 -14.36
CA PHE A 705 21.58 -10.82 -13.82
C PHE A 705 21.40 -10.98 -12.31
N ILE A 706 20.97 -9.93 -11.62
CA ILE A 706 20.71 -9.98 -10.18
C ILE A 706 19.58 -10.98 -9.90
N GLY A 707 19.83 -11.89 -8.92
CA GLY A 707 18.87 -12.94 -8.51
C GLY A 707 18.91 -14.23 -9.33
N ARG A 708 19.81 -14.34 -10.31
CA ARG A 708 19.94 -15.54 -11.15
C ARG A 708 20.18 -16.81 -10.32
N GLU A 709 21.10 -16.78 -9.36
CA GLU A 709 21.44 -17.95 -8.54
C GLU A 709 20.23 -18.45 -7.74
N ALA A 710 19.47 -17.53 -7.13
CA ALA A 710 18.25 -17.86 -6.41
C ALA A 710 17.17 -18.43 -7.34
N LEU A 711 17.03 -17.86 -8.54
CA LEU A 711 16.12 -18.37 -9.57
C LEU A 711 16.49 -19.79 -10.02
N GLU A 712 17.77 -20.07 -10.30
CA GLU A 712 18.25 -21.40 -10.68
C GLU A 712 17.98 -22.43 -9.57
N ALA A 713 18.20 -22.03 -8.30
CA ALA A 713 17.88 -22.89 -7.15
C ALA A 713 16.38 -23.18 -7.05
N GLU A 714 15.52 -22.20 -7.30
CA GLU A 714 14.07 -22.41 -7.33
C GLU A 714 13.65 -23.29 -8.52
N MET A 715 14.20 -23.08 -9.71
CA MET A 715 13.92 -23.94 -10.87
C MET A 715 14.26 -25.42 -10.60
N ALA A 716 15.30 -25.69 -9.81
CA ALA A 716 15.69 -27.04 -9.45
C ALA A 716 14.74 -27.71 -8.44
N ARG A 717 14.15 -26.97 -7.49
CA ARG A 717 13.23 -27.52 -6.48
C ARG A 717 11.76 -27.42 -6.88
N GLY A 718 11.41 -26.54 -7.81
CA GLY A 718 10.06 -26.12 -8.14
C GLY A 718 9.56 -24.98 -7.23
N PRO A 719 8.58 -24.19 -7.68
CA PRO A 719 7.97 -23.12 -6.90
C PRO A 719 7.07 -23.70 -5.79
N GLU A 720 6.95 -22.99 -4.68
CA GLU A 720 6.09 -23.39 -3.55
C GLU A 720 4.61 -23.17 -3.83
N ARG A 721 4.31 -22.12 -4.59
CA ARG A 721 2.95 -21.69 -4.96
C ARG A 721 2.92 -21.28 -6.43
N ARG A 722 1.71 -21.16 -6.98
CA ARG A 722 1.49 -20.70 -8.35
C ARG A 722 0.34 -19.70 -8.38
N LEU A 723 0.50 -18.69 -9.23
CA LEU A 723 -0.58 -17.80 -9.62
C LEU A 723 -1.56 -18.56 -10.51
N VAL A 724 -2.82 -18.55 -10.12
CA VAL A 724 -3.90 -19.20 -10.87
C VAL A 724 -5.03 -18.20 -11.17
N THR A 725 -5.82 -18.51 -12.18
CA THR A 725 -7.10 -17.85 -12.44
C THR A 725 -8.23 -18.77 -11.98
N LEU A 726 -9.18 -18.21 -11.24
CA LEU A 726 -10.38 -18.89 -10.78
C LEU A 726 -11.62 -18.22 -11.38
N VAL A 727 -12.57 -19.00 -11.85
CA VAL A 727 -13.96 -18.58 -12.08
C VAL A 727 -14.71 -18.77 -10.78
N VAL A 728 -15.31 -17.71 -10.25
CA VAL A 728 -16.04 -17.73 -8.99
C VAL A 728 -17.53 -17.59 -9.25
N GLU A 729 -18.33 -18.47 -8.67
CA GLU A 729 -19.80 -18.41 -8.77
C GLU A 729 -20.33 -17.42 -7.73
N PRO A 730 -20.94 -16.28 -8.12
CA PRO A 730 -21.46 -15.31 -7.16
C PRO A 730 -22.56 -15.91 -6.30
N HIS A 731 -22.66 -15.48 -5.04
CA HIS A 731 -23.74 -15.88 -4.15
C HIS A 731 -25.11 -15.44 -4.72
N ALA A 732 -26.06 -16.37 -4.72
CA ALA A 732 -27.41 -16.12 -5.24
C ALA A 732 -28.16 -15.05 -4.43
N GLY A 733 -28.73 -14.06 -5.10
CA GLY A 733 -29.61 -13.03 -4.52
C GLY A 733 -28.94 -11.68 -4.24
N GLU A 734 -27.63 -11.61 -4.04
CA GLU A 734 -26.89 -10.37 -3.84
C GLU A 734 -25.50 -10.46 -4.50
N PRO A 735 -25.37 -10.18 -5.80
CA PRO A 735 -24.10 -10.36 -6.51
C PRO A 735 -23.06 -9.34 -6.01
N ALA A 736 -22.08 -9.85 -5.29
CA ALA A 736 -20.81 -9.20 -5.03
C ALA A 736 -19.75 -9.97 -5.83
N ASP A 737 -18.95 -9.22 -6.58
CA ASP A 737 -17.81 -9.80 -7.30
C ASP A 737 -16.58 -9.83 -6.41
N VAL A 738 -15.63 -10.69 -6.75
CA VAL A 738 -14.31 -10.73 -6.11
C VAL A 738 -13.58 -9.43 -6.39
N ILE A 739 -12.90 -8.88 -5.40
CA ILE A 739 -12.17 -7.59 -5.53
C ILE A 739 -10.67 -7.70 -5.26
N GLY A 740 -10.27 -8.63 -4.41
CA GLY A 740 -8.92 -8.85 -3.92
C GLY A 740 -8.89 -8.98 -2.39
N ASP A 741 -7.88 -9.66 -1.88
CA ASP A 741 -7.66 -9.98 -0.47
C ASP A 741 -8.66 -10.99 0.14
N GLU A 742 -9.52 -11.62 -0.67
CA GLU A 742 -10.37 -12.71 -0.21
C GLU A 742 -9.54 -14.00 -0.03
N PRO A 743 -9.80 -14.81 1.02
CA PRO A 743 -9.18 -16.11 1.17
C PRO A 743 -9.69 -17.10 0.13
N ILE A 744 -8.77 -17.90 -0.41
CA ILE A 744 -9.05 -19.06 -1.24
C ILE A 744 -9.08 -20.28 -0.33
N TRP A 745 -10.21 -20.99 -0.36
CA TRP A 745 -10.44 -22.21 0.38
C TRP A 745 -10.28 -23.43 -0.53
N HIS A 746 -9.79 -24.55 0.03
CA HIS A 746 -9.82 -25.86 -0.59
C HIS A 746 -10.03 -26.92 0.50
N ASP A 747 -11.01 -27.78 0.32
CA ASP A 747 -11.37 -28.84 1.28
C ASP A 747 -11.54 -28.32 2.73
N GLY A 748 -12.16 -27.15 2.89
CA GLY A 748 -12.46 -26.56 4.19
C GLY A 748 -11.30 -25.84 4.88
N GLN A 749 -10.15 -25.70 4.22
CA GLN A 749 -8.97 -24.98 4.73
C GLN A 749 -8.63 -23.80 3.83
N VAL A 750 -8.14 -22.72 4.42
CA VAL A 750 -7.60 -21.57 3.66
C VAL A 750 -6.23 -21.98 3.13
N VAL A 751 -6.10 -22.02 1.81
CA VAL A 751 -4.88 -22.42 1.10
C VAL A 751 -4.18 -21.30 0.38
N GLY A 752 -4.82 -20.17 0.21
CA GLY A 752 -4.27 -19.02 -0.51
C GLY A 752 -5.12 -17.79 -0.42
N TRP A 753 -4.80 -16.79 -1.21
CA TRP A 753 -5.54 -15.55 -1.25
C TRP A 753 -5.66 -14.99 -2.66
N VAL A 754 -6.71 -14.21 -2.88
CA VAL A 754 -6.96 -13.50 -4.14
C VAL A 754 -6.10 -12.23 -4.17
N THR A 755 -5.38 -12.04 -5.25
CA THR A 755 -4.61 -10.80 -5.51
C THR A 755 -5.47 -9.77 -6.25
N SER A 756 -6.22 -10.20 -7.25
CA SER A 756 -7.13 -9.35 -8.02
C SER A 756 -8.43 -10.07 -8.34
N GLY A 757 -9.54 -9.35 -8.28
CA GLY A 757 -10.83 -9.82 -8.75
C GLY A 757 -11.52 -8.80 -9.64
N ALA A 758 -12.30 -9.27 -10.61
CA ALA A 758 -13.18 -8.44 -11.42
C ALA A 758 -14.25 -9.27 -12.11
N TYR A 759 -15.37 -8.62 -12.44
CA TYR A 759 -16.31 -9.20 -13.38
C TYR A 759 -15.80 -8.99 -14.83
N ALA A 760 -15.59 -10.09 -15.53
CA ALA A 760 -15.16 -10.15 -16.92
C ALA A 760 -16.38 -9.93 -17.82
N HIS A 761 -16.64 -8.70 -18.20
CA HIS A 761 -17.87 -8.29 -18.85
C HIS A 761 -18.12 -8.93 -20.21
N HIS A 762 -17.07 -9.21 -20.98
CA HIS A 762 -17.22 -9.87 -22.27
C HIS A 762 -17.48 -11.37 -22.11
N SER A 763 -16.74 -12.03 -21.23
CA SER A 763 -16.88 -13.48 -20.99
C SER A 763 -18.06 -13.82 -20.07
N GLY A 764 -18.63 -12.83 -19.37
CA GLY A 764 -19.75 -13.02 -18.43
C GLY A 764 -19.38 -13.77 -17.15
N LEU A 765 -18.10 -13.72 -16.74
CA LEU A 765 -17.55 -14.48 -15.62
C LEU A 765 -17.06 -13.57 -14.48
N SER A 766 -17.23 -13.97 -13.24
CA SER A 766 -16.52 -13.38 -12.12
C SER A 766 -15.17 -14.08 -11.98
N LEU A 767 -14.07 -13.35 -12.22
CA LEU A 767 -12.72 -13.90 -12.25
C LEU A 767 -11.90 -13.41 -11.05
N ALA A 768 -11.10 -14.32 -10.50
CA ALA A 768 -10.10 -14.03 -9.49
C ALA A 768 -8.72 -14.51 -9.95
N LEU A 769 -7.70 -13.68 -9.79
CA LEU A 769 -6.29 -14.10 -9.77
C LEU A 769 -5.86 -14.30 -8.32
N GLY A 770 -5.10 -15.34 -8.05
CA GLY A 770 -4.63 -15.58 -6.68
C GLY A 770 -3.55 -16.64 -6.63
N TYR A 771 -2.86 -16.72 -5.51
CA TYR A 771 -1.82 -17.69 -5.28
C TYR A 771 -2.34 -18.86 -4.47
N VAL A 772 -2.05 -20.07 -4.94
CA VAL A 772 -2.34 -21.33 -4.24
C VAL A 772 -1.05 -22.18 -4.17
N PRO A 773 -0.94 -23.16 -3.25
CA PRO A 773 0.14 -24.13 -3.28
C PRO A 773 0.32 -24.76 -4.66
N ALA A 774 1.56 -24.93 -5.12
CA ALA A 774 1.84 -25.40 -6.47
C ALA A 774 1.15 -26.76 -6.78
N ALA A 775 1.02 -27.63 -5.78
CA ALA A 775 0.33 -28.92 -5.92
C ALA A 775 -1.18 -28.78 -6.24
N LEU A 776 -1.79 -27.65 -5.93
CA LEU A 776 -3.22 -27.38 -6.19
C LEU A 776 -3.45 -26.59 -7.51
N SER A 777 -2.38 -26.22 -8.21
CA SER A 777 -2.48 -25.43 -9.45
C SER A 777 -2.70 -26.26 -10.72
N GLU A 778 -2.68 -27.61 -10.61
CA GLU A 778 -2.83 -28.51 -11.74
C GLU A 778 -4.24 -28.48 -12.34
N PRO A 779 -4.37 -28.46 -13.69
CA PRO A 779 -5.66 -28.51 -14.34
C PRO A 779 -6.51 -29.70 -13.88
N GLY A 780 -7.76 -29.44 -13.53
CA GLY A 780 -8.68 -30.48 -13.02
C GLY A 780 -8.75 -30.59 -11.49
N THR A 781 -7.93 -29.83 -10.74
CA THR A 781 -8.13 -29.69 -9.30
C THR A 781 -9.44 -28.99 -9.02
N ASN A 782 -10.29 -29.58 -8.18
CA ASN A 782 -11.64 -29.11 -7.84
C ASN A 782 -11.74 -28.84 -6.33
N GLY A 783 -12.86 -28.31 -5.89
CA GLY A 783 -13.14 -28.10 -4.46
C GLY A 783 -12.64 -26.75 -3.93
N PHE A 784 -12.38 -25.79 -4.81
CA PHE A 784 -12.08 -24.42 -4.41
C PHE A 784 -13.35 -23.64 -4.06
N GLU A 785 -13.20 -22.74 -3.11
CA GLU A 785 -14.17 -21.70 -2.78
C GLU A 785 -13.44 -20.38 -2.55
N VAL A 786 -14.10 -19.25 -2.81
CA VAL A 786 -13.63 -17.91 -2.46
C VAL A 786 -14.64 -17.28 -1.50
N GLU A 787 -14.16 -16.72 -0.39
CA GLU A 787 -15.04 -16.14 0.61
C GLU A 787 -15.28 -14.66 0.35
N ILE A 788 -16.49 -14.32 -0.12
CA ILE A 788 -16.91 -12.96 -0.48
C ILE A 788 -17.95 -12.50 0.56
N ILE A 789 -17.65 -11.44 1.30
CA ILE A 789 -18.54 -10.84 2.31
C ILE A 789 -19.14 -11.92 3.26
N GLY A 790 -18.29 -12.84 3.73
CA GLY A 790 -18.66 -13.92 4.64
C GLY A 790 -19.40 -15.11 3.99
N HIS A 791 -19.54 -15.13 2.66
CA HIS A 791 -20.11 -16.25 1.93
C HIS A 791 -19.03 -17.01 1.17
N ARG A 792 -18.94 -18.32 1.38
CA ARG A 792 -18.09 -19.20 0.57
C ARG A 792 -18.77 -19.46 -0.77
N CYS A 793 -18.17 -18.95 -1.81
CA CYS A 793 -18.64 -19.06 -3.20
C CYS A 793 -17.82 -20.14 -3.90
N PRO A 794 -18.47 -21.16 -4.54
CA PRO A 794 -17.74 -22.16 -5.31
C PRO A 794 -16.85 -21.53 -6.37
N ALA A 795 -15.66 -22.10 -6.57
CA ALA A 795 -14.70 -21.60 -7.54
C ALA A 795 -14.04 -22.74 -8.30
N HIS A 796 -13.66 -22.49 -9.57
CA HIS A 796 -13.06 -23.46 -10.45
C HIS A 796 -11.82 -22.89 -11.10
N LEU A 797 -10.77 -23.70 -11.23
CA LEU A 797 -9.58 -23.32 -11.99
C LEU A 797 -9.93 -23.03 -13.45
N GLN A 798 -9.41 -21.91 -13.95
CA GLN A 798 -9.44 -21.49 -15.36
C GLN A 798 -8.02 -21.60 -15.90
N PRO A 799 -7.62 -22.76 -16.47
CA PRO A 799 -6.23 -23.00 -16.88
C PRO A 799 -5.74 -22.08 -18.01
N GLU A 800 -6.66 -21.71 -18.89
CA GLU A 800 -6.39 -20.83 -20.03
C GLU A 800 -7.12 -19.50 -19.86
N PRO A 801 -6.60 -18.40 -20.41
CA PRO A 801 -7.31 -17.12 -20.42
C PRO A 801 -8.74 -17.26 -20.96
N ALA A 802 -9.71 -16.61 -20.31
CA ALA A 802 -11.14 -16.68 -20.70
C ALA A 802 -11.41 -16.02 -22.06
N PHE A 803 -10.49 -15.16 -22.52
CA PHE A 803 -10.57 -14.51 -23.82
C PHE A 803 -9.28 -14.75 -24.62
N ASP A 804 -9.42 -15.17 -25.89
CA ASP A 804 -8.33 -15.36 -26.87
C ASP A 804 -7.10 -16.05 -26.25
N PRO A 805 -7.21 -17.30 -25.77
CA PRO A 805 -6.16 -17.99 -25.01
C PRO A 805 -4.83 -18.07 -25.78
N GLU A 806 -4.88 -18.24 -27.10
CA GLU A 806 -3.69 -18.31 -27.95
C GLU A 806 -3.08 -16.92 -28.26
N GLY A 807 -3.78 -15.82 -27.90
CA GLY A 807 -3.33 -14.45 -28.18
C GLY A 807 -3.30 -14.10 -29.68
N LEU A 808 -4.17 -14.69 -30.46
CA LEU A 808 -4.25 -14.45 -31.90
C LEU A 808 -4.71 -13.03 -32.22
N ARG A 809 -5.67 -12.51 -31.46
CA ARG A 809 -6.21 -11.16 -31.63
C ARG A 809 -5.13 -10.08 -31.53
N MET A 810 -4.23 -10.19 -30.58
CA MET A 810 -3.10 -9.25 -30.42
C MET A 810 -2.09 -9.35 -31.57
N ARG A 811 -1.96 -10.53 -32.18
CA ARG A 811 -0.88 -10.83 -33.18
C ARG A 811 -1.30 -10.66 -34.62
N THR A 812 -2.61 -10.67 -34.90
CA THR A 812 -3.14 -10.46 -36.28
C THR A 812 -3.25 -8.99 -36.58
#